data_fee1937f28fb7415d1720e23e0fffb63
#
_entry.id   fee1937f28fb7415d1720e23e0fffb63
#
_cell.length_a   1.000
_cell.length_b   1.000
_cell.length_c   1.000
_cell.angle_alpha   90.00
_cell.angle_beta   90.00
_cell.angle_gamma   90.00
#
_symmetry.space_group_name_H-M   'P 1'
#
loop_
_entity.id
_entity.type
_entity.pdbx_description
1 polymer ?
#
loop_
_entity_poly.entity_id
_entity_poly.type
_entity_poly.pdbx_seq_one_letter_code
_entity_poly.pdbx_strand_id
1 'polypeptide(L)'
;MQKKSRFLTGLLSAALALSLFALPAAATDGASTASAAKPVWTQTQGSITIHKYEWNGNTKGPNATGEDNMKLPTESEGENVKKPTPLKDATFTIYKVKGEEWLKEYYSYSTANPQNTKFDFTAWDKYAKKSGNAYALKSAQELADVGINEAPEQKDQKVTSADGLAKFEKLELGLYLVIETKAPDSVTTACVPFFVSIPMTKGDGSQTNALQDWLYDVHVYPKNSTSYGDALLQKVGKTSGDNTEITAMQGYEFKLYKKQTDGSWIQITKLPKNGVDNEGDLIGKSEEGVLTTDEAGQVKVSGLSNGVYAFVETGVNAKDGYILDSGTAYVFKINNNAMEMATQNDVTADTYPGGTTSFDFDSFNDKGTAQVKVTNYKPDFKKEITKRNNTTATTNDADYAIGDKVPYTLTVNVPENVDKLYTFKVSDEVKSSELVWDENSLVVKGIKKGESTESELIAGKDYSLTKNGSAKGPTNGFTIDFIVNKDDRANTVDGYKGGTITISYKAELQPGADMNTAGNINKADLKYSNKTNITAEKDDRPYDIHDEAVVYTFKIGIKKQGDDGTLLTGVKFTLYKKYDTSDKTYKAEDGVTAVGVVFKDVQKPFLSKDEAYKLGLNAAKDSTDKWFAVEELTTRDGAATAKGLPNGTYKLVETETNKGYNLLSGPVDANLSINYVTTKDSTTSFDEGGKIIKHGEKKETTFDGSKDYVYNDITIINRKGFDLPTTGGFGTLLFSCIGALLVVGGVGVLMSTKKKKGNT
;
A
#
# COMPACT_ATOMS: atom_id res chain seq x y z
N MET A 1 6.27 -6.73 18.05
CA MET A 1 5.65 -7.76 18.92
C MET A 1 4.16 -7.73 18.67
N GLN A 2 3.69 -8.49 17.71
CA GLN A 2 2.27 -8.54 17.39
C GLN A 2 1.64 -9.66 18.20
N LYS A 3 0.82 -9.26 19.15
CA LYS A 3 -0.15 -10.19 19.75
C LYS A 3 -1.19 -10.48 18.68
N LYS A 4 -1.04 -11.61 18.01
CA LYS A 4 -2.12 -12.12 17.18
C LYS A 4 -3.29 -12.44 18.07
N SER A 5 -4.35 -11.74 17.84
CA SER A 5 -5.65 -11.86 18.43
C SER A 5 -6.15 -13.29 18.42
N ARG A 6 -6.62 -13.69 19.54
CA ARG A 6 -7.16 -15.03 19.80
C ARG A 6 -8.64 -15.03 19.46
N PHE A 7 -8.94 -15.72 18.42
CA PHE A 7 -10.30 -15.91 17.96
C PHE A 7 -10.76 -17.29 18.28
N LEU A 8 -11.68 -17.38 19.11
CA LEU A 8 -12.72 -18.40 19.11
C LEU A 8 -13.50 -18.37 20.42
N THR A 9 -14.49 -17.55 20.43
CA THR A 9 -15.44 -17.57 21.53
C THR A 9 -16.69 -18.30 21.06
N GLY A 10 -16.75 -19.55 21.32
CA GLY A 10 -17.90 -20.39 20.97
C GLY A 10 -17.48 -21.81 20.62
N LEU A 11 -16.28 -22.01 20.12
CA LEU A 11 -15.72 -23.30 19.69
C LEU A 11 -14.50 -23.67 20.52
N LEU A 12 -14.53 -23.46 21.78
CA LEU A 12 -13.40 -23.19 22.60
C LEU A 12 -12.49 -24.33 22.99
N SER A 13 -12.90 -25.52 22.78
CA SER A 13 -12.05 -26.65 23.02
C SER A 13 -11.07 -26.90 21.89
N ALA A 14 -11.40 -26.46 20.68
CA ALA A 14 -10.49 -26.58 19.54
C ALA A 14 -9.41 -25.49 19.47
N ALA A 15 -9.65 -24.34 20.09
CA ALA A 15 -8.70 -23.23 20.10
C ALA A 15 -7.44 -23.52 20.95
N LEU A 16 -7.48 -24.52 21.78
CA LEU A 16 -6.33 -24.94 22.58
C LEU A 16 -5.18 -25.53 21.75
N ALA A 17 -5.48 -26.03 20.57
CA ALA A 17 -4.44 -26.46 19.64
C ALA A 17 -3.65 -25.30 19.01
N LEU A 18 -4.14 -24.05 19.13
CA LEU A 18 -3.52 -22.85 18.57
C LEU A 18 -2.58 -22.11 19.53
N SER A 19 -2.44 -22.56 20.78
CA SER A 19 -1.42 -22.02 21.70
C SER A 19 0.02 -22.39 21.34
N LEU A 20 0.22 -22.96 20.20
CA LEU A 20 1.44 -23.54 19.65
C LEU A 20 2.52 -22.56 19.19
N PHE A 21 2.33 -21.26 19.36
CA PHE A 21 3.27 -20.27 18.81
C PHE A 21 4.21 -19.60 19.82
N ALA A 22 4.40 -20.16 20.99
CA ALA A 22 5.43 -19.71 21.91
C ALA A 22 6.51 -20.78 22.09
N LEU A 23 7.32 -20.99 21.07
CA LEU A 23 8.63 -21.59 21.27
C LEU A 23 9.57 -20.49 21.80
N PRO A 24 10.29 -20.74 22.89
CA PRO A 24 11.33 -19.81 23.34
C PRO A 24 12.42 -19.74 22.29
N ALA A 25 12.81 -18.52 21.94
CA ALA A 25 13.99 -18.29 21.13
C ALA A 25 15.22 -18.81 21.89
N ALA A 26 15.74 -19.95 21.50
CA ALA A 26 17.06 -20.41 21.91
C ALA A 26 18.11 -19.59 21.16
N ALA A 27 18.99 -18.97 21.92
CA ALA A 27 20.10 -18.18 21.41
C ALA A 27 21.07 -19.02 20.57
N THR A 28 21.60 -18.34 19.59
CA THR A 28 22.63 -18.67 18.62
C THR A 28 23.88 -19.35 19.18
N ASP A 29 24.38 -20.38 18.51
CA ASP A 29 25.63 -20.36 17.75
C ASP A 29 25.97 -21.76 17.19
N GLY A 30 26.43 -21.81 15.97
CA GLY A 30 27.10 -22.97 15.40
C GLY A 30 26.33 -23.73 14.35
N ALA A 31 26.67 -23.50 13.08
CA ALA A 31 26.22 -24.28 11.94
C ALA A 31 26.59 -25.76 12.11
N SER A 32 25.60 -26.55 12.52
CA SER A 32 25.55 -27.97 12.32
C SER A 32 24.16 -28.27 11.74
N THR A 33 24.10 -29.15 10.78
CA THR A 33 22.85 -29.72 10.25
C THR A 33 22.15 -30.50 11.34
N ALA A 34 21.61 -29.81 12.34
CA ALA A 34 20.85 -30.42 13.41
C ALA A 34 19.51 -30.86 12.84
N SER A 35 19.26 -32.15 12.83
CA SER A 35 17.93 -32.74 12.71
C SER A 35 16.98 -31.98 13.63
N ALA A 36 15.80 -31.60 13.13
CA ALA A 36 14.78 -30.93 13.93
C ALA A 36 14.58 -31.66 15.26
N ALA A 37 14.70 -30.97 16.37
CA ALA A 37 14.48 -31.56 17.69
C ALA A 37 12.99 -31.91 17.80
N LYS A 38 12.70 -33.20 17.84
CA LYS A 38 11.36 -33.73 18.11
C LYS A 38 11.10 -33.69 19.60
N PRO A 39 9.86 -33.44 20.05
CA PRO A 39 9.51 -33.48 21.46
C PRO A 39 9.75 -34.87 22.03
N VAL A 40 10.28 -34.93 23.24
CA VAL A 40 10.43 -36.17 24.00
C VAL A 40 9.28 -36.22 25.00
N TRP A 41 8.40 -37.20 24.81
CA TRP A 41 7.27 -37.40 25.70
C TRP A 41 7.56 -38.46 26.76
N THR A 42 7.06 -38.23 27.96
CA THR A 42 7.31 -39.09 29.13
C THR A 42 6.24 -40.15 29.33
N GLN A 43 5.09 -40.01 28.66
CA GLN A 43 4.00 -40.97 28.71
C GLN A 43 3.68 -41.45 27.28
N THR A 44 3.18 -42.68 27.20
CA THR A 44 2.78 -43.30 25.92
C THR A 44 1.26 -43.29 25.71
N GLN A 45 0.52 -42.87 26.69
CA GLN A 45 -0.94 -42.77 26.69
C GLN A 45 -1.38 -41.54 27.47
N GLY A 46 -2.60 -41.11 27.23
CA GLY A 46 -3.27 -40.05 27.96
C GLY A 46 -4.77 -40.23 27.99
N SER A 47 -5.48 -39.17 28.35
CA SER A 47 -6.94 -39.17 28.43
C SER A 47 -7.54 -37.87 27.86
N ILE A 48 -8.82 -37.93 27.44
CA ILE A 48 -9.65 -36.77 27.15
C ILE A 48 -10.85 -36.82 28.08
N THR A 49 -11.03 -35.77 28.88
CA THR A 49 -12.20 -35.62 29.75
C THR A 49 -13.08 -34.50 29.20
N ILE A 50 -14.28 -34.83 28.83
CA ILE A 50 -15.31 -33.87 28.36
C ILE A 50 -16.11 -33.44 29.58
N HIS A 51 -16.17 -32.13 29.81
CA HIS A 51 -17.06 -31.47 30.76
C HIS A 51 -18.18 -30.81 29.98
N LYS A 52 -19.31 -31.46 29.86
CA LYS A 52 -20.45 -31.02 29.09
C LYS A 52 -21.41 -30.24 29.95
N TYR A 53 -21.69 -29.00 29.50
CA TYR A 53 -22.64 -28.15 30.20
C TYR A 53 -23.66 -27.58 29.23
N GLU A 54 -24.87 -27.42 29.74
CA GLU A 54 -25.87 -26.52 29.17
C GLU A 54 -25.49 -25.09 29.56
N TRP A 55 -25.25 -24.27 28.56
CA TRP A 55 -24.81 -22.89 28.77
C TRP A 55 -25.93 -21.91 28.38
N ASN A 56 -26.78 -21.62 29.33
CA ASN A 56 -27.93 -20.72 29.14
C ASN A 56 -27.53 -19.31 29.57
N GLY A 57 -26.94 -18.52 28.69
CA GLY A 57 -26.68 -17.12 28.98
C GLY A 57 -25.55 -16.52 28.16
N ASN A 58 -25.52 -15.21 28.08
CA ASN A 58 -24.60 -14.40 27.28
C ASN A 58 -23.21 -14.21 27.90
N THR A 59 -22.88 -14.96 28.91
CA THR A 59 -21.59 -14.83 29.60
C THR A 59 -20.50 -15.51 28.81
N LYS A 60 -19.44 -14.76 28.48
CA LYS A 60 -18.20 -15.32 27.95
C LYS A 60 -17.60 -16.24 29.01
N GLY A 61 -17.60 -17.54 28.77
CA GLY A 61 -16.93 -18.48 29.67
C GLY A 61 -15.43 -18.25 29.71
N PRO A 62 -14.75 -18.65 30.81
CA PRO A 62 -13.31 -18.58 30.85
C PRO A 62 -12.68 -19.40 29.73
N ASN A 63 -11.49 -19.02 29.28
CA ASN A 63 -10.76 -19.79 28.29
C ASN A 63 -10.33 -21.13 28.93
N ALA A 64 -10.67 -22.24 28.29
CA ALA A 64 -10.16 -23.54 28.68
C ALA A 64 -8.65 -23.61 28.39
N THR A 65 -7.89 -24.12 29.33
CA THR A 65 -6.42 -24.28 29.22
C THR A 65 -6.01 -25.69 28.82
N GLY A 66 -6.95 -26.61 28.79
CA GLY A 66 -6.72 -28.05 28.64
C GLY A 66 -6.57 -28.79 29.99
N GLU A 67 -6.52 -28.07 31.09
CA GLU A 67 -6.44 -28.60 32.47
C GLU A 67 -7.84 -28.61 33.11
N ASP A 68 -7.98 -29.42 34.19
CA ASP A 68 -9.19 -29.43 35.04
C ASP A 68 -9.19 -28.24 36.01
N ASN A 69 -9.10 -27.05 35.44
CA ASN A 69 -8.98 -25.81 36.24
C ASN A 69 -9.99 -24.73 35.80
N MET A 70 -10.93 -25.07 34.92
CA MET A 70 -11.94 -24.12 34.48
C MET A 70 -12.89 -23.78 35.63
N LYS A 71 -12.77 -22.57 36.14
CA LYS A 71 -13.74 -22.01 37.07
C LYS A 71 -15.05 -21.73 36.36
N LEU A 72 -16.08 -22.45 36.72
CA LEU A 72 -17.44 -22.17 36.29
C LEU A 72 -17.92 -20.85 36.90
N PRO A 73 -18.59 -19.99 36.15
CA PRO A 73 -19.16 -18.79 36.72
C PRO A 73 -20.19 -19.13 37.80
N THR A 74 -20.18 -18.36 38.87
CA THR A 74 -21.12 -18.47 39.98
C THR A 74 -22.08 -17.30 39.99
N GLU A 75 -23.27 -17.47 40.49
CA GLU A 75 -24.30 -16.40 40.59
C GLU A 75 -23.84 -15.17 41.37
N SER A 76 -22.75 -15.32 42.15
CA SER A 76 -22.12 -14.20 42.90
C SER A 76 -21.25 -13.26 42.03
N GLU A 77 -20.98 -13.58 40.77
CA GLU A 77 -20.12 -12.79 39.87
C GLU A 77 -20.86 -11.70 39.07
N GLY A 78 -22.19 -11.62 39.21
CA GLY A 78 -23.03 -10.59 38.56
C GLY A 78 -24.50 -11.00 38.49
N GLU A 79 -25.39 -10.02 38.47
CA GLU A 79 -26.86 -10.22 38.48
C GLU A 79 -27.42 -11.07 37.30
N ASN A 80 -26.60 -11.31 36.26
CA ASN A 80 -27.02 -12.02 35.05
C ASN A 80 -26.19 -13.28 34.76
N VAL A 81 -25.34 -13.72 35.71
CA VAL A 81 -24.51 -14.90 35.57
C VAL A 81 -25.27 -16.13 36.07
N LYS A 82 -25.79 -16.93 35.13
CA LYS A 82 -26.39 -18.24 35.52
C LYS A 82 -25.30 -19.28 35.61
N LYS A 83 -25.31 -20.05 36.69
CA LYS A 83 -24.43 -21.20 36.83
C LYS A 83 -24.72 -22.20 35.72
N PRO A 84 -23.73 -22.66 34.95
CA PRO A 84 -23.93 -23.67 33.92
C PRO A 84 -24.44 -24.96 34.54
N THR A 85 -25.41 -25.60 33.91
CA THR A 85 -25.96 -26.87 34.35
C THR A 85 -25.25 -28.02 33.62
N PRO A 86 -24.72 -29.06 34.36
CA PRO A 86 -24.18 -30.22 33.69
C PRO A 86 -25.19 -30.88 32.75
N LEU A 87 -24.75 -31.24 31.55
CA LEU A 87 -25.62 -31.88 30.56
C LEU A 87 -25.36 -33.39 30.51
N LYS A 88 -26.29 -34.13 31.03
CA LYS A 88 -26.37 -35.60 31.02
C LYS A 88 -26.83 -36.14 29.65
N ASP A 89 -26.46 -37.40 29.37
CA ASP A 89 -26.95 -38.19 28.22
C ASP A 89 -26.52 -37.67 26.82
N ALA A 90 -25.51 -36.77 26.74
CA ALA A 90 -24.85 -36.44 25.48
C ALA A 90 -23.81 -37.53 25.14
N THR A 91 -23.87 -38.07 23.93
CA THR A 91 -22.93 -39.08 23.46
C THR A 91 -21.82 -38.45 22.64
N PHE A 92 -20.58 -38.67 23.05
CA PHE A 92 -19.39 -38.29 22.32
C PHE A 92 -18.68 -39.50 21.75
N THR A 93 -18.21 -39.40 20.52
CA THR A 93 -17.36 -40.38 19.86
C THR A 93 -16.05 -39.71 19.50
N ILE A 94 -14.93 -40.37 19.78
CA ILE A 94 -13.62 -39.86 19.42
C ILE A 94 -12.99 -40.70 18.32
N TYR A 95 -12.34 -40.02 17.37
CA TYR A 95 -11.69 -40.64 16.22
C TYR A 95 -10.24 -40.21 16.18
N LYS A 96 -9.31 -41.15 16.02
CA LYS A 96 -7.89 -40.83 15.82
C LYS A 96 -7.66 -40.41 14.35
N VAL A 97 -7.19 -39.20 14.16
CA VAL A 97 -6.96 -38.61 12.83
C VAL A 97 -5.51 -38.71 12.43
N LYS A 98 -4.60 -38.51 13.39
CA LYS A 98 -3.15 -38.60 13.21
C LYS A 98 -2.51 -39.32 14.38
N GLY A 99 -1.47 -40.09 14.07
CA GLY A 99 -0.70 -40.80 15.07
C GLY A 99 0.39 -39.97 15.77
N GLU A 100 1.09 -40.66 16.68
CA GLU A 100 2.16 -40.07 17.49
C GLU A 100 3.29 -39.46 16.65
N GLU A 101 3.77 -40.16 15.62
CA GLU A 101 4.88 -39.66 14.79
C GLU A 101 4.52 -38.40 14.01
N TRP A 102 3.29 -38.33 13.50
CA TRP A 102 2.80 -37.11 12.89
C TRP A 102 2.75 -35.94 13.89
N LEU A 103 2.32 -36.21 15.12
CA LEU A 103 2.21 -35.19 16.16
C LEU A 103 3.61 -34.74 16.64
N LYS A 104 4.59 -35.63 16.70
CA LYS A 104 6.00 -35.26 16.93
C LYS A 104 6.53 -34.34 15.84
N GLU A 105 6.21 -34.64 14.60
CA GLU A 105 6.60 -33.80 13.47
C GLU A 105 5.92 -32.44 13.51
N TYR A 106 4.65 -32.40 13.83
CA TYR A 106 3.87 -31.17 13.98
C TYR A 106 4.44 -30.25 15.06
N TYR A 107 4.86 -30.79 16.19
CA TYR A 107 5.46 -30.06 17.30
C TYR A 107 6.96 -29.82 17.16
N SER A 108 7.60 -30.42 16.16
CA SER A 108 9.03 -30.22 15.91
C SER A 108 9.28 -28.85 15.28
N TYR A 109 10.35 -28.19 15.72
CA TYR A 109 10.81 -26.93 15.12
C TYR A 109 11.94 -27.21 14.13
N SER A 110 11.79 -26.73 12.89
CA SER A 110 12.86 -26.79 11.89
C SER A 110 13.09 -25.42 11.30
N THR A 111 14.31 -24.92 11.39
CA THR A 111 14.73 -23.68 10.74
C THR A 111 14.82 -23.82 9.22
N ALA A 112 15.05 -25.04 8.70
CA ALA A 112 15.15 -25.32 7.29
C ALA A 112 13.78 -25.39 6.60
N ASN A 113 12.74 -25.77 7.33
CA ASN A 113 11.38 -25.83 6.82
C ASN A 113 10.35 -25.61 7.94
N PRO A 114 10.10 -24.37 8.33
CA PRO A 114 9.25 -24.03 9.48
C PRO A 114 7.77 -24.39 9.30
N GLN A 115 7.39 -24.98 8.17
CA GLN A 115 6.01 -25.30 7.83
C GLN A 115 5.81 -26.74 7.32
N ASN A 116 6.67 -27.67 7.69
CA ASN A 116 6.64 -29.05 7.18
C ASN A 116 5.32 -29.78 7.44
N THR A 117 4.63 -29.45 8.53
CA THR A 117 3.39 -30.13 8.88
C THR A 117 2.32 -29.09 9.19
N LYS A 118 1.36 -28.95 8.28
CA LYS A 118 0.21 -28.07 8.46
C LYS A 118 -1.04 -28.91 8.70
N PHE A 119 -1.87 -28.46 9.62
CA PHE A 119 -3.19 -29.00 9.83
C PHE A 119 -4.17 -27.86 10.13
N ASP A 120 -5.29 -27.86 9.42
CA ASP A 120 -6.35 -26.88 9.67
C ASP A 120 -7.30 -27.45 10.74
N PHE A 121 -7.10 -27.01 11.98
CA PHE A 121 -7.92 -27.41 13.13
C PHE A 121 -9.34 -26.85 13.07
N THR A 122 -9.64 -25.97 12.12
CA THR A 122 -10.98 -25.42 11.91
C THR A 122 -11.79 -26.24 10.91
N ALA A 123 -11.12 -27.05 10.09
CA ALA A 123 -11.71 -27.80 8.99
C ALA A 123 -12.34 -29.14 9.45
N TRP A 124 -13.04 -29.14 10.60
CA TRP A 124 -13.76 -30.32 11.07
C TRP A 124 -14.86 -30.76 10.07
N ASP A 125 -15.43 -29.85 9.33
CA ASP A 125 -16.43 -30.08 8.30
C ASP A 125 -15.95 -30.94 7.12
N LYS A 126 -14.65 -31.05 6.91
CA LYS A 126 -14.07 -32.06 6.01
C LYS A 126 -14.27 -33.49 6.52
N TYR A 127 -14.31 -33.66 7.81
CA TYR A 127 -14.40 -34.98 8.47
C TYR A 127 -15.82 -35.35 8.89
N ALA A 128 -16.61 -34.37 9.32
CA ALA A 128 -17.92 -34.62 9.90
C ALA A 128 -19.00 -33.84 9.16
N LYS A 129 -20.22 -34.32 9.26
CA LYS A 129 -21.43 -33.69 8.73
C LYS A 129 -22.53 -33.68 9.77
N LYS A 130 -23.48 -32.76 9.60
CA LYS A 130 -24.66 -32.72 10.45
C LYS A 130 -25.53 -33.97 10.26
N SER A 131 -26.00 -34.50 11.36
CA SER A 131 -26.90 -35.67 11.40
C SER A 131 -27.97 -35.45 12.47
N GLY A 132 -29.16 -35.01 12.05
CA GLY A 132 -30.21 -34.60 12.98
C GLY A 132 -29.80 -33.39 13.83
N ASN A 133 -29.96 -33.53 15.16
CA ASN A 133 -29.49 -32.53 16.13
C ASN A 133 -28.04 -32.75 16.62
N ALA A 134 -27.28 -33.61 15.95
CA ALA A 134 -25.91 -33.99 16.27
C ALA A 134 -25.03 -33.99 15.02
N TYR A 135 -23.84 -34.54 15.11
CA TYR A 135 -22.92 -34.71 13.99
C TYR A 135 -22.53 -36.18 13.83
N ALA A 136 -22.14 -36.56 12.62
CA ALA A 136 -21.61 -37.87 12.32
C ALA A 136 -20.32 -37.77 11.50
N LEU A 137 -19.43 -38.75 11.65
CA LEU A 137 -18.29 -38.88 10.74
C LEU A 137 -18.83 -39.10 9.31
N LYS A 138 -18.21 -38.47 8.35
CA LYS A 138 -18.48 -38.67 6.92
C LYS A 138 -18.12 -40.11 6.52
N SER A 139 -18.82 -40.66 5.53
CA SER A 139 -18.48 -41.94 4.95
C SER A 139 -17.08 -41.92 4.29
N ALA A 140 -16.48 -43.09 4.06
CA ALA A 140 -15.18 -43.18 3.41
C ALA A 140 -15.16 -42.50 2.03
N GLN A 141 -16.25 -42.55 1.26
CA GLN A 141 -16.36 -41.88 -0.03
C GLN A 141 -16.38 -40.34 0.16
N GLU A 142 -17.19 -39.83 1.07
CA GLU A 142 -17.27 -38.38 1.35
C GLU A 142 -15.95 -37.81 1.90
N LEU A 143 -15.18 -38.63 2.61
CA LEU A 143 -13.83 -38.25 3.05
C LEU A 143 -12.84 -38.20 1.89
N ALA A 144 -12.89 -39.21 1.01
CA ALA A 144 -12.06 -39.25 -0.19
C ALA A 144 -12.35 -38.08 -1.13
N ASP A 145 -13.60 -37.67 -1.28
CA ASP A 145 -14.02 -36.55 -2.11
C ASP A 145 -13.46 -35.19 -1.66
N VAL A 146 -13.09 -35.08 -0.39
CA VAL A 146 -12.41 -33.90 0.20
C VAL A 146 -10.90 -34.11 0.42
N GLY A 147 -10.33 -35.15 -0.17
CA GLY A 147 -8.89 -35.44 -0.13
C GLY A 147 -8.40 -36.15 1.13
N ILE A 148 -9.30 -36.76 1.91
CA ILE A 148 -8.96 -37.57 3.10
C ILE A 148 -9.05 -39.04 2.69
N ASN A 149 -7.91 -39.64 2.33
CA ASN A 149 -7.84 -41.01 1.82
C ASN A 149 -7.86 -42.08 2.91
N GLU A 150 -7.57 -41.73 4.16
CA GLU A 150 -7.64 -42.61 5.31
C GLU A 150 -8.73 -42.13 6.25
N ALA A 151 -9.75 -42.92 6.45
CA ALA A 151 -10.82 -42.61 7.39
C ALA A 151 -10.28 -42.60 8.82
N PRO A 152 -10.64 -41.60 9.65
CA PRO A 152 -10.27 -41.58 11.06
C PRO A 152 -10.76 -42.83 11.79
N GLU A 153 -9.90 -43.42 12.60
CA GLU A 153 -10.21 -44.61 13.36
C GLU A 153 -11.04 -44.28 14.61
N GLN A 154 -12.23 -44.88 14.73
CA GLN A 154 -13.00 -44.73 15.95
C GLN A 154 -12.29 -45.43 17.12
N LYS A 155 -11.99 -44.70 18.19
CA LYS A 155 -11.30 -45.24 19.35
C LYS A 155 -12.22 -45.58 20.49
N ASP A 156 -13.19 -44.73 20.82
CA ASP A 156 -14.14 -44.96 21.91
C ASP A 156 -15.39 -44.08 21.77
N GLN A 157 -16.44 -44.45 22.49
CA GLN A 157 -17.68 -43.72 22.63
C GLN A 157 -18.13 -43.68 24.06
N LYS A 158 -18.50 -42.51 24.59
CA LYS A 158 -18.95 -42.30 25.96
C LYS A 158 -20.19 -41.42 25.99
N VAL A 159 -21.01 -41.70 27.01
CA VAL A 159 -22.18 -40.90 27.34
C VAL A 159 -21.86 -40.05 28.56
N THR A 160 -22.28 -38.81 28.60
CA THR A 160 -22.05 -37.93 29.75
C THR A 160 -22.89 -38.38 30.95
N SER A 161 -22.23 -38.39 32.10
CA SER A 161 -22.86 -38.69 33.42
C SER A 161 -23.81 -37.59 33.88
N ALA A 162 -24.43 -37.73 35.02
CA ALA A 162 -25.24 -36.71 35.67
C ALA A 162 -24.45 -35.41 35.94
N ASP A 163 -23.13 -35.51 36.12
CA ASP A 163 -22.22 -34.40 36.31
C ASP A 163 -21.69 -33.82 34.98
N GLY A 164 -22.24 -34.26 33.85
CA GLY A 164 -21.86 -33.82 32.52
C GLY A 164 -20.49 -34.35 32.05
N LEU A 165 -19.96 -35.39 32.70
CA LEU A 165 -18.61 -35.90 32.43
C LEU A 165 -18.63 -37.13 31.51
N ALA A 166 -17.74 -37.11 30.50
CA ALA A 166 -17.41 -38.26 29.69
C ALA A 166 -15.87 -38.38 29.59
N LYS A 167 -15.29 -39.45 30.13
CA LYS A 167 -13.84 -39.66 30.18
C LYS A 167 -13.42 -40.78 29.25
N PHE A 168 -12.48 -40.50 28.37
CA PHE A 168 -11.81 -41.42 27.48
C PHE A 168 -10.41 -41.65 27.97
N GLU A 169 -10.11 -42.87 28.42
CA GLU A 169 -8.84 -43.22 29.04
C GLU A 169 -7.98 -44.12 28.17
N LYS A 170 -6.71 -44.21 28.48
CA LYS A 170 -5.71 -45.06 27.80
C LYS A 170 -5.64 -44.81 26.32
N LEU A 171 -5.78 -43.56 25.94
CA LEU A 171 -5.66 -43.12 24.53
C LEU A 171 -4.18 -43.06 24.15
N GLU A 172 -3.85 -43.65 22.99
CA GLU A 172 -2.52 -43.49 22.40
C GLU A 172 -2.24 -42.01 22.06
N LEU A 173 -0.96 -41.64 22.00
CA LEU A 173 -0.60 -40.29 21.57
C LEU A 173 -1.00 -40.04 20.12
N GLY A 174 -1.51 -38.84 19.84
CA GLY A 174 -1.98 -38.45 18.50
C GLY A 174 -2.98 -37.31 18.50
N LEU A 175 -3.53 -37.04 17.32
CA LEU A 175 -4.57 -36.05 17.10
C LEU A 175 -5.93 -36.78 17.00
N TYR A 176 -6.88 -36.30 17.76
CA TYR A 176 -8.24 -36.85 17.83
C TYR A 176 -9.26 -35.83 17.34
N LEU A 177 -10.24 -36.29 16.59
CA LEU A 177 -11.48 -35.57 16.29
C LEU A 177 -12.55 -36.04 17.29
N VAL A 178 -13.13 -35.08 17.97
CA VAL A 178 -14.21 -35.30 18.95
C VAL A 178 -15.54 -34.86 18.32
N ILE A 179 -16.50 -35.76 18.27
CA ILE A 179 -17.82 -35.53 17.68
C ILE A 179 -18.90 -35.82 18.74
N GLU A 180 -19.79 -34.88 18.98
CA GLU A 180 -21.05 -35.13 19.67
C GLU A 180 -21.99 -35.87 18.70
N THR A 181 -22.06 -37.21 18.83
CA THR A 181 -22.76 -38.07 17.88
C THR A 181 -24.25 -38.25 18.21
N LYS A 182 -24.64 -37.95 19.46
CA LYS A 182 -26.02 -37.87 19.90
C LYS A 182 -26.15 -36.77 20.94
N ALA A 183 -27.04 -35.84 20.73
CA ALA A 183 -27.39 -34.86 21.74
C ALA A 183 -28.66 -35.29 22.49
N PRO A 184 -28.81 -34.92 23.77
CA PRO A 184 -30.04 -35.08 24.50
C PRO A 184 -31.20 -34.38 23.77
N ASP A 185 -32.43 -34.87 24.01
CA ASP A 185 -33.65 -34.31 23.37
C ASP A 185 -33.89 -32.83 23.73
N SER A 186 -33.34 -32.36 24.85
CA SER A 186 -33.37 -30.96 25.29
C SER A 186 -32.43 -30.04 24.49
N VAL A 187 -31.50 -30.59 23.72
CA VAL A 187 -30.52 -29.84 22.93
C VAL A 187 -31.00 -29.75 21.48
N THR A 188 -31.11 -28.56 20.98
CA THR A 188 -31.50 -28.33 19.59
C THR A 188 -30.39 -28.49 18.59
N THR A 189 -29.12 -28.35 19.05
CA THR A 189 -27.92 -28.58 18.22
C THR A 189 -26.75 -29.00 19.11
N ALA A 190 -26.10 -30.10 18.75
CA ALA A 190 -24.85 -30.53 19.35
C ALA A 190 -23.72 -29.52 19.14
N CYS A 191 -22.70 -29.58 20.00
CA CYS A 191 -21.47 -28.81 19.77
C CYS A 191 -20.85 -29.23 18.43
N VAL A 192 -20.28 -28.27 17.72
CA VAL A 192 -19.54 -28.59 16.49
C VAL A 192 -18.37 -29.50 16.81
N PRO A 193 -18.01 -30.43 15.92
CA PRO A 193 -16.82 -31.27 16.07
C PRO A 193 -15.55 -30.44 16.22
N PHE A 194 -14.60 -30.94 16.98
CA PHE A 194 -13.34 -30.25 17.24
C PHE A 194 -12.18 -31.23 17.39
N PHE A 195 -10.96 -30.72 17.22
CA PHE A 195 -9.75 -31.53 17.35
C PHE A 195 -9.07 -31.34 18.71
N VAL A 196 -8.52 -32.43 19.23
CA VAL A 196 -7.73 -32.47 20.47
C VAL A 196 -6.48 -33.29 20.24
N SER A 197 -5.32 -32.83 20.64
CA SER A 197 -4.09 -33.63 20.65
C SER A 197 -3.78 -34.19 22.01
N ILE A 198 -3.20 -35.38 22.05
CA ILE A 198 -2.60 -35.99 23.21
C ILE A 198 -1.14 -36.33 22.86
N PRO A 199 -0.15 -35.74 23.53
CA PRO A 199 -0.27 -34.64 24.50
C PRO A 199 -0.58 -33.31 23.78
N MET A 200 -0.91 -32.34 24.59
CA MET A 200 -1.04 -30.94 24.12
C MET A 200 -0.27 -29.99 25.03
N THR A 201 -0.11 -28.75 24.56
CA THR A 201 0.48 -27.65 25.34
C THR A 201 -0.59 -26.92 26.14
N LYS A 202 -0.23 -26.28 27.25
CA LYS A 202 -1.17 -25.47 28.03
C LYS A 202 -1.67 -24.28 27.26
N GLY A 203 -2.99 -24.05 27.24
CA GLY A 203 -3.63 -23.01 26.45
C GLY A 203 -3.46 -21.57 26.97
N ASP A 204 -3.00 -21.42 28.22
CA ASP A 204 -2.78 -20.11 28.86
C ASP A 204 -1.39 -19.50 28.60
N GLY A 205 -0.50 -20.29 27.98
CA GLY A 205 0.88 -19.87 27.74
C GLY A 205 1.77 -19.88 29.00
N SER A 206 1.31 -20.50 30.11
CA SER A 206 2.07 -20.57 31.36
C SER A 206 3.19 -21.62 31.37
N GLN A 207 3.49 -22.21 30.23
CA GLN A 207 4.56 -23.18 30.07
C GLN A 207 5.92 -22.59 30.41
N THR A 208 6.57 -23.12 31.39
CA THR A 208 7.92 -22.74 31.82
C THR A 208 9.00 -23.68 31.30
N ASN A 209 8.61 -24.89 30.87
CA ASN A 209 9.53 -25.88 30.34
C ASN A 209 8.88 -26.74 29.24
N ALA A 210 9.26 -26.43 27.98
CA ALA A 210 8.74 -27.08 26.77
C ALA A 210 9.00 -28.61 26.70
N LEU A 211 9.90 -29.15 27.57
CA LEU A 211 10.22 -30.57 27.60
C LEU A 211 9.39 -31.32 28.64
N GLN A 212 8.75 -30.66 29.58
CA GLN A 212 8.10 -31.30 30.74
C GLN A 212 6.63 -30.92 30.94
N ASP A 213 6.16 -29.81 30.36
CA ASP A 213 4.82 -29.26 30.61
C ASP A 213 3.78 -29.73 29.57
N TRP A 214 3.83 -31.00 29.19
CA TRP A 214 2.85 -31.60 28.32
C TRP A 214 1.63 -32.09 29.10
N LEU A 215 0.43 -31.74 28.58
CA LEU A 215 -0.83 -32.25 29.11
C LEU A 215 -1.18 -33.58 28.45
N TYR A 216 -1.18 -34.65 29.24
CA TYR A 216 -1.61 -35.98 28.81
C TYR A 216 -3.05 -36.27 29.23
N ASP A 217 -3.52 -35.60 30.27
CA ASP A 217 -4.90 -35.61 30.72
C ASP A 217 -5.54 -34.27 30.29
N VAL A 218 -6.25 -34.31 29.18
CA VAL A 218 -6.77 -33.12 28.52
C VAL A 218 -8.24 -32.93 28.85
N HIS A 219 -8.57 -31.79 29.43
CA HIS A 219 -9.94 -31.41 29.77
C HIS A 219 -10.52 -30.45 28.76
N VAL A 220 -11.66 -30.76 28.19
CA VAL A 220 -12.38 -29.96 27.21
C VAL A 220 -13.80 -29.65 27.70
N TYR A 221 -14.26 -28.45 27.41
CA TYR A 221 -15.53 -27.91 27.92
C TYR A 221 -16.47 -27.50 26.78
N PRO A 222 -16.96 -28.46 25.97
CA PRO A 222 -17.90 -28.16 24.90
C PRO A 222 -19.21 -27.67 25.45
N LYS A 223 -19.72 -26.61 24.86
CA LYS A 223 -20.93 -25.94 25.32
C LYS A 223 -22.05 -26.17 24.31
N ASN A 224 -23.23 -26.51 24.80
CA ASN A 224 -24.46 -26.44 24.04
C ASN A 224 -25.30 -25.29 24.56
N SER A 225 -25.73 -24.40 23.68
CA SER A 225 -26.81 -23.49 24.04
C SER A 225 -28.13 -24.08 23.58
N THR A 226 -29.09 -24.03 24.45
CA THR A 226 -30.42 -24.56 24.21
C THR A 226 -31.25 -23.55 23.44
N SER A 227 -31.28 -23.49 22.19
CA SER A 227 -32.15 -22.73 21.32
C SER A 227 -31.70 -21.34 20.81
N TYR A 228 -30.50 -20.85 21.17
CA TYR A 228 -30.01 -19.55 20.69
C TYR A 228 -28.62 -19.70 20.05
N GLY A 229 -28.42 -19.10 18.90
CA GLY A 229 -27.17 -19.16 18.17
C GLY A 229 -26.32 -17.91 18.29
N ASP A 230 -25.06 -18.05 17.98
CA ASP A 230 -24.12 -16.93 17.90
C ASP A 230 -23.99 -16.43 16.47
N ALA A 231 -24.01 -15.12 16.29
CA ALA A 231 -23.66 -14.47 15.02
C ALA A 231 -22.27 -13.83 15.14
N LEU A 232 -21.43 -14.06 14.15
CA LEU A 232 -20.10 -13.49 14.03
C LEU A 232 -19.98 -12.69 12.74
N LEU A 233 -19.53 -11.45 12.85
CA LEU A 233 -19.18 -10.59 11.72
C LEU A 233 -17.69 -10.30 11.76
N GLN A 234 -17.03 -10.38 10.60
CA GLN A 234 -15.66 -9.96 10.37
C GLN A 234 -15.64 -8.77 9.41
N LYS A 235 -15.22 -7.62 9.92
CA LYS A 235 -15.04 -6.41 9.12
C LYS A 235 -13.61 -6.29 8.64
N VAL A 236 -13.44 -6.10 7.33
CA VAL A 236 -12.14 -5.94 6.70
C VAL A 236 -12.15 -4.78 5.72
N GLY A 237 -10.97 -4.17 5.53
CA GLY A 237 -10.71 -3.17 4.51
C GLY A 237 -9.81 -3.71 3.41
N LYS A 238 -10.05 -3.29 2.19
CA LYS A 238 -9.21 -3.59 1.03
C LYS A 238 -8.90 -2.32 0.25
N THR A 239 -7.61 -2.02 0.11
CA THR A 239 -7.16 -0.95 -0.79
C THR A 239 -7.13 -1.48 -2.22
N SER A 240 -7.69 -0.71 -3.16
CA SER A 240 -7.72 -1.08 -4.58
C SER A 240 -6.30 -1.10 -5.15
N GLY A 241 -6.03 -2.04 -6.06
CA GLY A 241 -4.69 -2.24 -6.62
C GLY A 241 -3.77 -3.12 -5.76
N ASP A 242 -4.06 -3.29 -4.47
CA ASP A 242 -3.37 -4.23 -3.60
C ASP A 242 -4.17 -5.54 -3.50
N ASN A 243 -3.61 -6.61 -4.05
CA ASN A 243 -4.28 -7.92 -4.06
C ASN A 243 -4.03 -8.74 -2.78
N THR A 244 -3.19 -8.26 -1.86
CA THR A 244 -2.66 -9.09 -0.77
C THR A 244 -3.06 -8.63 0.63
N GLU A 245 -3.33 -7.35 0.85
CA GLU A 245 -3.64 -6.85 2.19
C GLU A 245 -5.14 -6.73 2.46
N ILE A 246 -5.61 -7.59 3.35
CA ILE A 246 -6.92 -7.46 3.99
C ILE A 246 -6.66 -7.01 5.43
N THR A 247 -7.03 -5.78 5.75
CA THR A 247 -6.84 -5.21 7.07
C THR A 247 -8.09 -5.40 7.92
N ALA A 248 -7.95 -5.92 9.14
CA ALA A 248 -9.04 -5.94 10.13
C ALA A 248 -9.39 -4.50 10.54
N MET A 249 -10.68 -4.17 10.62
CA MET A 249 -11.15 -2.80 10.80
C MET A 249 -11.88 -2.62 12.12
N GLN A 250 -11.29 -1.84 13.03
CA GLN A 250 -11.86 -1.46 14.31
C GLN A 250 -12.73 -0.22 14.19
N GLY A 251 -13.77 -0.11 15.03
CA GLY A 251 -14.58 1.09 15.17
C GLY A 251 -15.67 1.27 14.12
N TYR A 252 -15.96 0.25 13.33
CA TYR A 252 -17.06 0.25 12.38
C TYR A 252 -18.37 -0.14 13.07
N GLU A 253 -19.43 0.57 12.75
CA GLU A 253 -20.73 0.45 13.42
C GLU A 253 -21.73 -0.30 12.56
N PHE A 254 -22.42 -1.24 13.19
CA PHE A 254 -23.43 -2.07 12.57
C PHE A 254 -24.72 -2.06 13.38
N LYS A 255 -25.85 -2.24 12.70
CA LYS A 255 -27.12 -2.60 13.28
C LYS A 255 -27.51 -4.00 12.85
N LEU A 256 -28.15 -4.74 13.74
CA LEU A 256 -28.68 -6.07 13.47
C LEU A 256 -30.18 -5.99 13.24
N TYR A 257 -30.65 -6.63 12.20
CA TYR A 257 -32.07 -6.74 11.86
C TYR A 257 -32.49 -8.20 11.80
N LYS A 258 -33.76 -8.48 12.14
CA LYS A 258 -34.40 -9.80 12.01
C LYS A 258 -35.60 -9.69 11.10
N LYS A 259 -35.73 -10.63 10.16
CA LYS A 259 -36.88 -10.75 9.30
C LYS A 259 -38.06 -11.34 10.10
N GLN A 260 -39.22 -10.72 9.95
CA GLN A 260 -40.45 -11.16 10.56
C GLN A 260 -41.19 -12.12 9.62
N THR A 261 -42.23 -12.80 10.15
CA THR A 261 -43.05 -13.74 9.38
C THR A 261 -43.89 -13.07 8.29
N ASP A 262 -44.19 -11.78 8.43
CA ASP A 262 -44.85 -10.96 7.43
C ASP A 262 -43.94 -10.43 6.33
N GLY A 263 -42.64 -10.74 6.41
CA GLY A 263 -41.59 -10.30 5.48
C GLY A 263 -40.93 -8.95 5.85
N SER A 264 -41.47 -8.23 6.85
CA SER A 264 -40.86 -7.00 7.34
C SER A 264 -39.54 -7.26 8.11
N TRP A 265 -38.71 -6.22 8.30
CA TRP A 265 -37.50 -6.28 9.07
C TRP A 265 -37.60 -5.38 10.29
N ILE A 266 -37.29 -5.94 11.46
CA ILE A 266 -37.19 -5.17 12.70
C ILE A 266 -35.71 -5.08 13.14
N GLN A 267 -35.32 -3.95 13.66
CA GLN A 267 -34.01 -3.80 14.29
C GLN A 267 -34.02 -4.57 15.61
N ILE A 268 -32.97 -5.35 15.86
CA ILE A 268 -32.71 -6.01 17.14
C ILE A 268 -31.79 -5.10 17.95
N THR A 269 -32.28 -4.64 19.09
CA THR A 269 -31.53 -3.82 20.07
C THR A 269 -31.29 -4.59 21.36
N LYS A 270 -32.11 -5.60 21.62
CA LYS A 270 -32.01 -6.48 22.79
C LYS A 270 -32.15 -7.93 22.36
N LEU A 271 -31.54 -8.81 23.13
CA LEU A 271 -31.66 -10.25 22.92
C LEU A 271 -33.09 -10.72 23.17
N PRO A 272 -33.47 -11.89 22.68
CA PRO A 272 -34.74 -12.50 23.03
C PRO A 272 -34.81 -12.83 24.53
N LYS A 273 -35.96 -12.68 25.11
CA LYS A 273 -36.27 -13.18 26.45
C LYS A 273 -37.61 -13.92 26.43
N ASN A 274 -37.63 -15.12 26.99
CA ASN A 274 -38.85 -15.95 27.00
C ASN A 274 -39.48 -16.15 25.62
N GLY A 275 -38.69 -16.21 24.57
CA GLY A 275 -39.16 -16.36 23.19
C GLY A 275 -39.62 -15.08 22.50
N VAL A 276 -39.57 -13.94 23.17
CA VAL A 276 -39.92 -12.62 22.61
C VAL A 276 -38.66 -11.83 22.25
N ASP A 277 -38.53 -11.42 21.01
CA ASP A 277 -37.41 -10.63 20.52
C ASP A 277 -37.41 -9.21 21.16
N ASN A 278 -36.26 -8.64 21.39
CA ASN A 278 -36.05 -7.29 21.95
C ASN A 278 -36.48 -7.09 23.43
N GLU A 279 -36.62 -8.15 24.22
CA GLU A 279 -37.04 -8.06 25.64
C GLU A 279 -35.91 -8.38 26.64
N GLY A 280 -34.77 -8.93 26.20
CA GLY A 280 -33.68 -9.33 27.05
C GLY A 280 -32.59 -8.24 27.21
N ASP A 281 -31.36 -8.67 27.33
CA ASP A 281 -30.20 -7.80 27.48
C ASP A 281 -29.88 -7.06 26.17
N LEU A 282 -29.26 -5.88 26.28
CA LEU A 282 -28.81 -5.11 25.13
C LEU A 282 -27.78 -5.90 24.30
N ILE A 283 -27.90 -5.85 22.96
CA ILE A 283 -26.91 -6.48 22.06
C ILE A 283 -25.66 -5.61 21.85
N GLY A 284 -25.72 -4.32 22.14
CA GLY A 284 -24.66 -3.35 22.00
C GLY A 284 -24.47 -2.52 23.27
N LYS A 285 -23.67 -1.46 23.17
CA LYS A 285 -23.36 -0.58 24.30
C LYS A 285 -24.45 0.46 24.60
N SER A 286 -25.47 0.58 23.75
CA SER A 286 -26.53 1.58 23.88
C SER A 286 -27.91 0.99 23.58
N GLU A 287 -28.95 1.68 24.01
CA GLU A 287 -30.37 1.37 23.68
C GLU A 287 -30.64 1.35 22.17
N GLU A 288 -29.78 2.00 21.37
CA GLU A 288 -29.89 2.00 19.91
C GLU A 288 -29.41 0.71 19.25
N GLY A 289 -28.85 -0.24 20.02
CA GLY A 289 -28.39 -1.52 19.53
C GLY A 289 -27.24 -1.40 18.51
N VAL A 290 -26.38 -0.39 18.65
CA VAL A 290 -25.22 -0.21 17.79
C VAL A 290 -24.11 -1.17 18.23
N LEU A 291 -23.66 -1.98 17.26
CA LEU A 291 -22.56 -2.94 17.40
C LEU A 291 -21.31 -2.35 16.79
N THR A 292 -20.23 -2.29 17.54
CA THR A 292 -18.97 -1.71 17.09
C THR A 292 -17.90 -2.79 16.98
N THR A 293 -17.16 -2.83 15.87
CA THR A 293 -16.07 -3.80 15.65
C THR A 293 -14.91 -3.54 16.60
N ASP A 294 -14.34 -4.62 17.12
CA ASP A 294 -13.17 -4.62 18.01
C ASP A 294 -11.84 -4.45 17.24
N GLU A 295 -10.71 -4.52 17.95
CA GLU A 295 -9.35 -4.42 17.36
C GLU A 295 -9.08 -5.47 16.27
N ALA A 296 -9.82 -6.55 16.27
CA ALA A 296 -9.71 -7.59 15.27
C ALA A 296 -10.74 -7.44 14.16
N GLY A 297 -11.48 -6.37 14.13
CA GLY A 297 -12.53 -6.12 13.17
C GLY A 297 -13.78 -6.96 13.39
N GLN A 298 -14.06 -7.41 14.61
CA GLN A 298 -15.16 -8.35 14.82
C GLN A 298 -16.31 -7.78 15.64
N VAL A 299 -17.49 -8.28 15.30
CA VAL A 299 -18.69 -8.19 16.13
C VAL A 299 -19.19 -9.60 16.39
N LYS A 300 -19.42 -9.91 17.66
CA LYS A 300 -20.09 -11.14 18.08
C LYS A 300 -21.40 -10.79 18.80
N VAL A 301 -22.47 -11.43 18.40
CA VAL A 301 -23.76 -11.38 19.08
C VAL A 301 -24.15 -12.81 19.45
N SER A 302 -24.25 -13.09 20.74
CA SER A 302 -24.62 -14.42 21.25
C SER A 302 -26.07 -14.41 21.76
N GLY A 303 -26.74 -15.55 21.63
CA GLY A 303 -28.09 -15.71 22.17
C GLY A 303 -29.21 -15.31 21.21
N LEU A 304 -28.99 -15.31 19.91
CA LEU A 304 -29.99 -15.05 18.89
C LEU A 304 -30.93 -16.25 18.73
N SER A 305 -32.21 -16.00 18.66
CA SER A 305 -33.23 -17.00 18.32
C SER A 305 -33.08 -17.48 16.86
N ASN A 306 -33.72 -18.63 16.53
CA ASN A 306 -33.78 -19.07 15.14
C ASN A 306 -34.46 -18.00 14.26
N GLY A 307 -33.97 -17.81 13.05
CA GLY A 307 -34.52 -16.83 12.11
C GLY A 307 -33.50 -16.36 11.07
N VAL A 308 -33.99 -15.48 10.19
CA VAL A 308 -33.16 -14.81 9.17
C VAL A 308 -32.79 -13.41 9.69
N TYR A 309 -31.51 -13.10 9.64
CA TYR A 309 -30.94 -11.88 10.16
C TYR A 309 -30.15 -11.15 9.09
N ALA A 310 -29.91 -9.86 9.30
CA ALA A 310 -29.02 -9.09 8.47
C ALA A 310 -28.21 -8.10 9.33
N PHE A 311 -26.91 -8.04 9.09
CA PHE A 311 -26.08 -6.91 9.52
C PHE A 311 -26.16 -5.81 8.47
N VAL A 312 -26.26 -4.58 8.93
CA VAL A 312 -26.23 -3.36 8.10
C VAL A 312 -25.19 -2.44 8.65
N GLU A 313 -24.24 -2.01 7.82
CA GLU A 313 -23.21 -1.05 8.20
C GLU A 313 -23.85 0.35 8.28
N THR A 314 -23.70 1.04 9.40
CA THR A 314 -24.40 2.31 9.67
C THR A 314 -23.47 3.49 9.93
N GLY A 315 -22.24 3.23 10.33
CA GLY A 315 -21.34 4.29 10.71
C GLY A 315 -19.88 3.83 10.83
N VAL A 316 -19.01 4.78 11.06
CA VAL A 316 -17.59 4.56 11.29
C VAL A 316 -17.05 5.61 12.26
N ASN A 317 -16.33 5.14 13.26
CA ASN A 317 -15.51 5.99 14.13
C ASN A 317 -14.06 6.07 13.66
N ALA A 318 -13.67 5.23 12.71
CA ALA A 318 -12.34 5.21 12.14
C ALA A 318 -12.19 6.28 11.04
N LYS A 319 -10.98 6.85 10.95
CA LYS A 319 -10.62 7.88 9.99
C LYS A 319 -9.61 7.33 8.99
N ASP A 320 -10.03 6.35 8.19
CA ASP A 320 -9.12 5.56 7.34
C ASP A 320 -9.41 5.65 5.84
N GLY A 321 -10.46 6.40 5.46
CA GLY A 321 -10.83 6.67 4.07
C GLY A 321 -11.52 5.52 3.34
N TYR A 322 -11.90 4.47 4.03
CA TYR A 322 -12.70 3.39 3.42
C TYR A 322 -14.15 3.83 3.21
N ILE A 323 -14.69 3.42 2.07
CA ILE A 323 -16.08 3.71 1.67
C ILE A 323 -17.01 2.86 2.51
N LEU A 324 -17.89 3.49 3.27
CA LEU A 324 -18.89 2.83 4.08
C LEU A 324 -19.93 2.15 3.18
N ASP A 325 -20.19 0.86 3.37
CA ASP A 325 -21.24 0.15 2.60
C ASP A 325 -22.61 0.22 3.30
N SER A 326 -23.22 1.40 3.27
CA SER A 326 -24.55 1.65 3.85
C SER A 326 -25.72 1.18 2.97
N GLY A 327 -25.43 0.69 1.78
CA GLY A 327 -26.45 0.27 0.81
C GLY A 327 -26.72 -1.24 0.78
N THR A 328 -26.06 -2.02 1.63
CA THR A 328 -26.11 -3.47 1.57
C THR A 328 -26.50 -4.08 2.92
N ALA A 329 -27.37 -5.06 2.90
CA ALA A 329 -27.69 -5.92 4.03
C ALA A 329 -26.98 -7.27 3.86
N TYR A 330 -26.19 -7.64 4.85
CA TYR A 330 -25.39 -8.87 4.89
C TYR A 330 -26.21 -9.95 5.60
N VAL A 331 -26.84 -10.83 4.81
CA VAL A 331 -27.89 -11.73 5.28
C VAL A 331 -27.32 -13.08 5.70
N PHE A 332 -27.74 -13.54 6.86
CA PHE A 332 -27.44 -14.86 7.40
C PHE A 332 -28.68 -15.42 8.12
N LYS A 333 -28.63 -16.68 8.51
CA LYS A 333 -29.66 -17.27 9.36
C LYS A 333 -29.08 -17.99 10.55
N ILE A 334 -29.84 -17.99 11.62
CA ILE A 334 -29.61 -18.81 12.80
C ILE A 334 -30.62 -19.97 12.73
N ASN A 335 -30.08 -21.18 12.73
CA ASN A 335 -30.84 -22.40 12.68
C ASN A 335 -30.25 -23.43 13.64
N ASN A 336 -31.00 -23.82 14.66
CA ASN A 336 -30.57 -24.77 15.68
C ASN A 336 -29.19 -24.43 16.26
N ASN A 337 -28.97 -23.19 16.68
CA ASN A 337 -27.73 -22.63 17.23
C ASN A 337 -26.58 -22.42 16.23
N ALA A 338 -26.72 -22.84 14.98
CA ALA A 338 -25.71 -22.63 13.97
C ALA A 338 -26.00 -21.36 13.17
N MET A 339 -24.98 -20.58 12.92
CA MET A 339 -25.02 -19.53 11.92
C MET A 339 -24.81 -20.17 10.55
N GLU A 340 -25.72 -19.93 9.63
CA GLU A 340 -25.73 -20.51 8.28
C GLU A 340 -25.84 -19.39 7.23
N MET A 341 -25.38 -19.67 6.02
CA MET A 341 -25.59 -18.79 4.89
C MET A 341 -27.09 -18.71 4.56
N ALA A 342 -27.59 -17.50 4.40
CA ALA A 342 -28.91 -17.30 3.82
C ALA A 342 -28.85 -17.37 2.28
N THR A 343 -29.99 -17.67 1.67
CA THR A 343 -30.17 -17.73 0.23
C THR A 343 -31.29 -16.77 -0.20
N GLN A 344 -31.39 -16.52 -1.50
CA GLN A 344 -32.48 -15.70 -2.04
C GLN A 344 -33.86 -16.22 -1.68
N ASN A 345 -34.00 -17.54 -1.40
CA ASN A 345 -35.26 -18.12 -0.94
C ASN A 345 -35.63 -17.76 0.50
N ASP A 346 -34.65 -17.34 1.30
CA ASP A 346 -34.84 -16.93 2.70
C ASP A 346 -35.40 -15.48 2.79
N VAL A 347 -35.25 -14.68 1.71
CA VAL A 347 -35.68 -13.28 1.66
C VAL A 347 -36.48 -13.00 0.38
N THR A 348 -37.39 -12.02 0.47
CA THR A 348 -38.08 -11.47 -0.71
C THR A 348 -37.43 -10.11 -1.07
N ALA A 349 -37.36 -9.79 -2.35
CA ALA A 349 -36.74 -8.55 -2.84
C ALA A 349 -37.54 -7.27 -2.51
N ASP A 350 -38.76 -7.42 -1.97
CA ASP A 350 -39.68 -6.28 -1.80
C ASP A 350 -39.46 -5.48 -0.53
N THR A 351 -38.66 -5.99 0.42
CA THR A 351 -38.37 -5.32 1.69
C THR A 351 -36.93 -5.51 2.08
N TYR A 352 -36.26 -4.43 2.46
CA TYR A 352 -34.85 -4.40 2.90
C TYR A 352 -34.74 -3.83 4.31
N PRO A 353 -33.81 -4.32 5.13
CA PRO A 353 -33.58 -3.76 6.46
C PRO A 353 -32.86 -2.42 6.39
N GLY A 354 -33.21 -1.50 7.30
CA GLY A 354 -32.41 -0.30 7.55
C GLY A 354 -32.26 0.68 6.39
N GLY A 355 -33.15 0.64 5.39
CA GLY A 355 -33.08 1.52 4.22
C GLY A 355 -32.00 1.12 3.19
N THR A 356 -31.52 -0.10 3.25
CA THR A 356 -30.62 -0.67 2.24
C THR A 356 -31.33 -0.91 0.91
N THR A 357 -30.57 -1.16 -0.15
CA THR A 357 -31.10 -1.37 -1.51
C THR A 357 -30.72 -2.73 -2.09
N SER A 358 -29.86 -3.47 -1.42
CA SER A 358 -29.37 -4.77 -1.87
C SER A 358 -29.09 -5.72 -0.72
N PHE A 359 -29.13 -7.03 -0.99
CA PHE A 359 -28.68 -8.08 -0.10
C PHE A 359 -27.31 -8.60 -0.57
N ASP A 360 -26.45 -8.97 0.37
CA ASP A 360 -25.25 -9.74 0.11
C ASP A 360 -25.43 -11.15 0.69
N PHE A 361 -25.35 -12.15 -0.18
CA PHE A 361 -25.42 -13.57 0.16
C PHE A 361 -24.06 -14.27 0.04
N ASP A 362 -23.07 -13.63 -0.58
CA ASP A 362 -21.76 -14.22 -0.87
C ASP A 362 -20.75 -13.94 0.24
N SER A 363 -21.03 -12.95 1.09
CA SER A 363 -20.14 -12.53 2.19
C SER A 363 -20.05 -13.51 3.34
N PHE A 364 -20.89 -14.55 3.32
CA PHE A 364 -20.94 -15.56 4.35
C PHE A 364 -19.85 -16.61 4.11
N ASN A 365 -18.97 -16.75 5.09
CA ASN A 365 -18.05 -17.86 5.22
C ASN A 365 -16.87 -17.93 4.25
N ASP A 366 -15.74 -17.44 4.71
CA ASP A 366 -14.43 -17.75 4.14
C ASP A 366 -13.76 -18.82 5.06
N LYS A 367 -13.74 -20.08 4.63
CA LYS A 367 -12.96 -21.18 5.24
C LYS A 367 -13.46 -21.79 6.57
N GLY A 368 -14.67 -22.28 6.63
CA GLY A 368 -15.09 -23.23 7.68
C GLY A 368 -15.46 -22.61 9.03
N THR A 369 -15.41 -21.30 9.17
CA THR A 369 -15.99 -20.58 10.31
C THR A 369 -17.23 -19.83 9.82
N ALA A 370 -18.40 -20.17 10.37
CA ALA A 370 -19.61 -19.44 10.05
C ALA A 370 -19.51 -17.99 10.53
N GLN A 371 -19.29 -17.06 9.61
CA GLN A 371 -19.20 -15.63 9.89
C GLN A 371 -19.62 -14.81 8.65
N VAL A 372 -20.21 -13.66 8.88
CA VAL A 372 -20.43 -12.66 7.83
C VAL A 372 -19.15 -11.88 7.65
N LYS A 373 -18.61 -11.84 6.42
CA LYS A 373 -17.44 -11.04 6.09
C LYS A 373 -17.89 -9.78 5.35
N VAL A 374 -17.64 -8.63 5.91
CA VAL A 374 -17.95 -7.33 5.31
C VAL A 374 -16.66 -6.64 4.88
N THR A 375 -16.56 -6.36 3.57
CA THR A 375 -15.37 -5.71 3.01
C THR A 375 -15.70 -4.29 2.58
N ASN A 376 -15.01 -3.30 3.15
CA ASN A 376 -15.02 -1.94 2.62
C ASN A 376 -13.80 -1.71 1.74
N TYR A 377 -13.99 -0.94 0.70
CA TYR A 377 -12.97 -0.62 -0.28
C TYR A 377 -12.56 0.83 -0.17
N LYS A 378 -11.31 1.13 -0.50
CA LYS A 378 -10.86 2.49 -0.81
C LYS A 378 -10.04 2.47 -2.10
N PRO A 379 -10.13 3.53 -2.92
CA PRO A 379 -9.25 3.68 -4.06
C PRO A 379 -7.80 3.91 -3.59
N ASP A 380 -6.84 3.61 -4.47
CA ASP A 380 -5.48 4.11 -4.35
C ASP A 380 -5.22 5.11 -5.48
N PHE A 381 -4.41 6.12 -5.20
CA PHE A 381 -4.16 7.22 -6.10
C PHE A 381 -2.69 7.62 -6.07
N LYS A 382 -2.08 7.69 -7.26
CA LYS A 382 -0.69 8.10 -7.41
C LYS A 382 -0.54 9.14 -8.51
N LYS A 383 0.34 10.10 -8.26
CA LYS A 383 0.84 11.06 -9.25
C LYS A 383 2.34 10.92 -9.39
N GLU A 384 2.77 10.74 -10.61
CA GLU A 384 4.18 10.52 -10.94
C GLU A 384 4.59 11.38 -12.13
N ILE A 385 5.89 11.62 -12.27
CA ILE A 385 6.53 12.34 -13.35
C ILE A 385 7.49 11.39 -14.09
N THR A 386 7.57 11.49 -15.40
CA THR A 386 8.53 10.69 -16.17
C THR A 386 9.91 11.33 -16.14
N LYS A 387 10.95 10.56 -15.85
CA LYS A 387 12.33 11.06 -15.95
C LYS A 387 12.72 11.33 -17.38
N ARG A 388 13.41 12.44 -17.60
CA ARG A 388 13.86 12.91 -18.91
C ARG A 388 14.71 11.89 -19.68
N ASN A 389 15.57 11.15 -18.97
CA ASN A 389 16.45 10.12 -19.52
C ASN A 389 15.84 8.70 -19.58
N ASN A 390 14.60 8.52 -19.11
CA ASN A 390 13.91 7.23 -19.11
C ASN A 390 12.41 7.44 -19.32
N THR A 391 11.92 7.18 -20.51
CA THR A 391 10.51 7.40 -20.88
C THR A 391 9.53 6.40 -20.30
N THR A 392 10.00 5.35 -19.63
CA THR A 392 9.17 4.31 -19.02
C THR A 392 9.19 4.30 -17.49
N ALA A 393 10.22 4.91 -16.87
CA ALA A 393 10.30 5.02 -15.43
C ALA A 393 9.61 6.28 -14.94
N THR A 394 8.60 6.12 -14.13
CA THR A 394 7.95 7.19 -13.37
C THR A 394 8.54 7.29 -11.96
N THR A 395 8.49 8.48 -11.40
CA THR A 395 9.08 8.82 -10.11
C THR A 395 8.36 10.01 -9.49
N ASN A 396 8.71 10.36 -8.25
CA ASN A 396 8.15 11.52 -7.55
C ASN A 396 8.74 12.85 -8.04
N ASP A 397 9.91 12.80 -8.67
CA ASP A 397 10.66 13.99 -9.08
C ASP A 397 11.42 13.78 -10.40
N ALA A 398 11.63 14.87 -11.12
CA ALA A 398 12.49 14.91 -12.29
C ALA A 398 13.02 16.33 -12.52
N ASP A 399 14.04 16.48 -13.35
CA ASP A 399 14.53 17.79 -13.78
C ASP A 399 14.30 18.02 -15.28
N TYR A 400 13.89 19.26 -15.62
CA TYR A 400 13.56 19.68 -16.98
C TYR A 400 14.04 21.10 -17.27
N ALA A 401 14.19 21.45 -18.55
CA ALA A 401 14.43 22.83 -18.95
C ALA A 401 13.11 23.63 -18.95
N ILE A 402 13.23 24.94 -18.75
CA ILE A 402 12.12 25.87 -19.04
C ILE A 402 11.73 25.73 -20.51
N GLY A 403 10.43 25.65 -20.82
CA GLY A 403 9.87 25.39 -22.15
C GLY A 403 9.71 23.90 -22.46
N ASP A 404 10.27 23.00 -21.67
CA ASP A 404 10.03 21.56 -21.88
C ASP A 404 8.61 21.17 -21.45
N LYS A 405 8.00 20.26 -22.21
CA LYS A 405 6.72 19.64 -21.89
C LYS A 405 6.94 18.42 -21.00
N VAL A 406 6.74 18.62 -19.73
CA VAL A 406 6.94 17.62 -18.65
C VAL A 406 5.80 16.61 -18.66
N PRO A 407 6.07 15.30 -18.83
CA PRO A 407 5.03 14.27 -18.82
C PRO A 407 4.66 13.86 -17.39
N TYR A 408 3.37 13.85 -17.10
CA TYR A 408 2.78 13.38 -15.84
C TYR A 408 1.87 12.18 -16.09
N THR A 409 1.78 11.32 -15.08
CA THR A 409 0.89 10.17 -15.06
C THR A 409 0.17 10.12 -13.71
N LEU A 410 -1.15 10.05 -13.76
CA LEU A 410 -1.99 9.77 -12.61
C LEU A 410 -2.49 8.34 -12.73
N THR A 411 -2.34 7.56 -11.69
CA THR A 411 -2.84 6.19 -11.61
C THR A 411 -3.92 6.12 -10.55
N VAL A 412 -5.11 5.68 -10.95
CA VAL A 412 -6.26 5.48 -10.09
C VAL A 412 -6.58 4.00 -10.03
N ASN A 413 -6.38 3.37 -8.88
CA ASN A 413 -6.88 2.03 -8.65
C ASN A 413 -8.34 2.11 -8.20
N VAL A 414 -9.24 1.63 -9.06
CA VAL A 414 -10.69 1.81 -8.94
C VAL A 414 -11.25 0.86 -7.89
N PRO A 415 -12.05 1.33 -6.91
CA PRO A 415 -12.63 0.45 -5.91
C PRO A 415 -13.69 -0.49 -6.51
N GLU A 416 -13.85 -1.67 -5.90
CA GLU A 416 -14.78 -2.70 -6.37
C GLU A 416 -16.26 -2.25 -6.32
N ASN A 417 -16.56 -1.25 -5.49
CA ASN A 417 -17.89 -0.68 -5.31
C ASN A 417 -18.08 0.68 -5.98
N VAL A 418 -17.25 1.03 -6.98
CA VAL A 418 -17.35 2.31 -7.70
C VAL A 418 -18.72 2.52 -8.34
N ASP A 419 -19.39 1.44 -8.75
CA ASP A 419 -20.73 1.43 -9.30
C ASP A 419 -21.83 1.86 -8.31
N LYS A 420 -21.51 2.00 -7.03
CA LYS A 420 -22.40 2.47 -5.96
C LYS A 420 -22.10 3.90 -5.47
N LEU A 421 -21.08 4.57 -6.06
CA LEU A 421 -20.64 5.89 -5.62
C LEU A 421 -21.41 7.01 -6.34
N TYR A 422 -21.61 8.12 -5.65
CA TYR A 422 -22.19 9.34 -6.21
C TYR A 422 -21.11 10.27 -6.81
N THR A 423 -19.93 10.29 -6.21
CA THR A 423 -18.77 11.07 -6.67
C THR A 423 -17.57 10.15 -6.88
N PHE A 424 -16.93 10.26 -8.04
CA PHE A 424 -15.63 9.66 -8.34
C PHE A 424 -14.94 10.51 -9.40
N LYS A 425 -14.06 11.43 -8.97
CA LYS A 425 -13.44 12.40 -9.87
C LYS A 425 -12.01 12.73 -9.51
N VAL A 426 -11.20 13.03 -10.53
CA VAL A 426 -9.81 13.47 -10.43
C VAL A 426 -9.70 14.92 -10.84
N SER A 427 -9.04 15.72 -10.03
CA SER A 427 -8.69 17.11 -10.35
C SER A 427 -7.18 17.27 -10.34
N ASP A 428 -6.66 18.05 -11.26
CA ASP A 428 -5.26 18.44 -11.35
C ASP A 428 -5.18 19.96 -11.53
N GLU A 429 -4.35 20.62 -10.73
CA GLU A 429 -4.20 22.06 -10.77
C GLU A 429 -2.76 22.47 -10.50
N VAL A 430 -2.23 23.34 -11.35
CA VAL A 430 -0.88 23.88 -11.28
C VAL A 430 -0.90 25.39 -11.26
N LYS A 431 0.14 26.03 -10.68
CA LYS A 431 0.35 27.47 -10.79
C LYS A 431 0.80 27.82 -12.21
N SER A 432 0.07 28.71 -12.87
CA SER A 432 0.32 29.09 -14.26
C SER A 432 1.66 29.79 -14.47
N SER A 433 2.25 30.38 -13.43
CA SER A 433 3.60 30.95 -13.49
C SER A 433 4.71 29.90 -13.56
N GLU A 434 4.42 28.69 -13.11
CA GLU A 434 5.39 27.58 -13.01
C GLU A 434 5.17 26.54 -14.10
N LEU A 435 3.91 26.15 -14.32
CA LEU A 435 3.51 25.08 -15.23
C LEU A 435 2.22 25.46 -15.97
N VAL A 436 2.16 25.13 -17.26
CA VAL A 436 0.93 25.29 -18.07
C VAL A 436 0.57 23.95 -18.69
N TRP A 437 -0.62 23.47 -18.35
CA TRP A 437 -1.17 22.22 -18.89
C TRP A 437 -1.38 22.30 -20.41
N ASP A 438 -0.90 21.30 -21.14
CA ASP A 438 -1.15 21.12 -22.56
C ASP A 438 -2.43 20.30 -22.77
N GLU A 439 -3.52 20.98 -23.06
CA GLU A 439 -4.87 20.40 -23.20
C GLU A 439 -4.95 19.29 -24.27
N ASN A 440 -4.10 19.37 -25.30
CA ASN A 440 -4.10 18.40 -26.41
C ASN A 440 -3.31 17.12 -26.07
N SER A 441 -2.65 17.08 -24.90
CA SER A 441 -1.83 15.96 -24.47
C SER A 441 -2.54 14.97 -23.56
N LEU A 442 -3.79 15.26 -23.16
CA LEU A 442 -4.55 14.44 -22.23
C LEU A 442 -5.01 13.13 -22.89
N VAL A 443 -4.65 12.02 -22.28
CA VAL A 443 -5.07 10.67 -22.66
C VAL A 443 -5.52 9.92 -21.41
N VAL A 444 -6.72 9.37 -21.46
CA VAL A 444 -7.28 8.56 -20.37
C VAL A 444 -7.46 7.12 -20.85
N LYS A 445 -6.90 6.17 -20.13
CA LYS A 445 -6.98 4.73 -20.43
C LYS A 445 -7.40 3.94 -19.22
N GLY A 446 -7.99 2.78 -19.44
CA GLY A 446 -8.38 1.87 -18.37
C GLY A 446 -8.02 0.42 -18.67
N ILE A 447 -7.69 -0.32 -17.62
CA ILE A 447 -7.49 -1.78 -17.61
C ILE A 447 -8.54 -2.36 -16.66
N LYS A 448 -9.38 -3.26 -17.15
CA LYS A 448 -10.36 -3.94 -16.31
C LYS A 448 -9.70 -4.97 -15.41
N LYS A 449 -10.35 -5.26 -14.29
CA LYS A 449 -9.88 -6.28 -13.35
C LYS A 449 -9.61 -7.61 -14.04
N GLY A 450 -8.40 -8.15 -13.86
CA GLY A 450 -7.98 -9.43 -14.45
C GLY A 450 -7.63 -9.39 -15.93
N GLU A 451 -7.74 -8.23 -16.59
CA GLU A 451 -7.29 -8.03 -17.97
C GLU A 451 -5.88 -7.40 -18.00
N SER A 452 -5.22 -7.47 -19.14
CA SER A 452 -3.94 -6.79 -19.40
C SER A 452 -4.03 -5.79 -20.55
N THR A 453 -5.17 -5.71 -21.23
CA THR A 453 -5.39 -4.85 -22.38
C THR A 453 -5.92 -3.50 -21.93
N GLU A 454 -5.21 -2.43 -22.32
CA GLU A 454 -5.68 -1.06 -22.13
C GLU A 454 -6.77 -0.70 -23.14
N SER A 455 -7.78 0.03 -22.70
CA SER A 455 -8.81 0.66 -23.53
C SER A 455 -8.79 2.15 -23.30
N GLU A 456 -8.89 2.95 -24.36
CA GLU A 456 -8.98 4.40 -24.26
C GLU A 456 -10.41 4.82 -23.88
N LEU A 457 -10.51 5.73 -22.92
CA LEU A 457 -11.74 6.37 -22.48
C LEU A 457 -11.90 7.73 -23.16
N ILE A 458 -13.10 8.05 -23.62
CA ILE A 458 -13.38 9.22 -24.47
C ILE A 458 -14.15 10.28 -23.68
N ALA A 459 -13.64 11.51 -23.69
CA ALA A 459 -14.31 12.65 -23.08
C ALA A 459 -15.70 12.90 -23.70
N GLY A 460 -16.69 13.23 -22.86
CA GLY A 460 -18.08 13.43 -23.25
C GLY A 460 -18.88 12.14 -23.43
N LYS A 461 -18.23 10.98 -23.38
CA LYS A 461 -18.87 9.66 -23.41
C LYS A 461 -18.58 8.87 -22.11
N ASP A 462 -17.31 8.63 -21.83
CA ASP A 462 -16.86 7.78 -20.75
C ASP A 462 -16.56 8.56 -19.45
N TYR A 463 -16.30 9.85 -19.61
CA TYR A 463 -16.10 10.81 -18.50
C TYR A 463 -16.45 12.23 -18.97
N SER A 464 -16.73 13.13 -18.03
CA SER A 464 -16.81 14.57 -18.31
C SER A 464 -15.48 15.25 -17.99
N LEU A 465 -15.08 16.20 -18.86
CA LEU A 465 -13.86 16.99 -18.71
C LEU A 465 -14.23 18.45 -18.50
N THR A 466 -13.76 19.03 -17.40
CA THR A 466 -13.86 20.46 -17.11
C THR A 466 -12.47 21.07 -17.03
N LYS A 467 -12.24 22.19 -17.71
CA LYS A 467 -11.01 22.96 -17.61
C LYS A 467 -11.07 23.87 -16.39
N ASN A 468 -10.04 23.84 -15.56
CA ASN A 468 -9.90 24.64 -14.37
C ASN A 468 -8.97 25.82 -14.63
N GLY A 469 -9.38 27.04 -14.29
CA GLY A 469 -8.56 28.23 -14.46
C GLY A 469 -8.14 28.49 -15.92
N SER A 470 -6.99 29.11 -16.12
CA SER A 470 -6.41 29.36 -17.46
C SER A 470 -4.90 29.59 -17.39
N ALA A 471 -4.18 29.39 -18.49
CA ALA A 471 -2.75 29.66 -18.61
C ALA A 471 -2.35 31.12 -18.28
N LYS A 472 -3.29 32.07 -18.39
CA LYS A 472 -3.09 33.50 -18.04
C LYS A 472 -3.63 33.85 -16.65
N GLY A 473 -4.32 32.94 -16.02
CA GLY A 473 -4.80 33.06 -14.62
C GLY A 473 -3.72 32.66 -13.60
N PRO A 474 -4.06 32.68 -12.30
CA PRO A 474 -3.14 32.22 -11.26
C PRO A 474 -2.88 30.71 -11.31
N THR A 475 -3.87 29.94 -11.72
CA THR A 475 -3.83 28.48 -11.83
C THR A 475 -4.44 28.02 -13.14
N ASN A 476 -4.07 26.81 -13.56
CA ASN A 476 -4.66 26.11 -14.69
C ASN A 476 -4.64 24.60 -14.44
N GLY A 477 -5.49 23.85 -15.19
CA GLY A 477 -5.58 22.40 -15.05
C GLY A 477 -6.91 21.85 -15.53
N PHE A 478 -7.31 20.71 -14.97
CA PHE A 478 -8.53 20.01 -15.38
C PHE A 478 -9.21 19.26 -14.22
N THR A 479 -10.48 18.94 -14.41
CA THR A 479 -11.23 17.96 -13.61
C THR A 479 -11.86 16.94 -14.54
N ILE A 480 -11.64 15.67 -14.24
CA ILE A 480 -12.27 14.52 -14.89
C ILE A 480 -13.28 13.93 -13.88
N ASP A 481 -14.57 13.96 -14.22
CA ASP A 481 -15.61 13.30 -13.45
C ASP A 481 -16.04 12.01 -14.18
N PHE A 482 -15.84 10.87 -13.53
CA PHE A 482 -16.15 9.56 -14.08
C PHE A 482 -17.61 9.16 -13.87
N ILE A 483 -18.34 9.87 -12.99
CA ILE A 483 -19.77 9.64 -12.76
C ILE A 483 -20.57 10.62 -13.62
N VAL A 484 -20.70 10.31 -14.89
CA VAL A 484 -21.35 11.17 -15.90
C VAL A 484 -22.88 11.10 -15.76
N ASN A 485 -23.39 9.90 -15.50
CA ASN A 485 -24.83 9.65 -15.33
C ASN A 485 -25.12 9.21 -13.89
N LYS A 486 -25.67 10.14 -13.11
CA LYS A 486 -26.00 9.91 -11.70
C LYS A 486 -27.40 9.32 -11.50
N ASP A 487 -28.27 9.49 -12.49
CA ASP A 487 -29.68 9.11 -12.37
C ASP A 487 -29.91 7.62 -12.67
N ASP A 488 -29.26 7.09 -13.70
CA ASP A 488 -29.40 5.69 -14.13
C ASP A 488 -28.17 4.82 -13.87
N ARG A 489 -27.07 5.41 -13.37
CA ARG A 489 -25.82 4.72 -13.06
C ARG A 489 -25.21 3.94 -14.24
N ALA A 490 -25.53 4.31 -15.46
CA ALA A 490 -24.91 3.73 -16.66
C ALA A 490 -23.58 4.40 -16.99
N ASN A 491 -22.62 4.31 -16.08
CA ASN A 491 -21.31 4.92 -16.24
C ASN A 491 -20.26 3.92 -16.72
N THR A 492 -19.38 4.33 -17.62
CA THR A 492 -18.30 3.49 -18.16
C THR A 492 -17.34 3.03 -17.06
N VAL A 493 -17.08 3.87 -16.05
CA VAL A 493 -16.19 3.54 -14.92
C VAL A 493 -16.67 2.30 -14.14
N ASP A 494 -17.97 2.03 -14.11
CA ASP A 494 -18.54 0.86 -13.43
C ASP A 494 -18.01 -0.46 -14.02
N GLY A 495 -17.62 -0.46 -15.30
CA GLY A 495 -16.95 -1.57 -15.96
C GLY A 495 -15.48 -1.78 -15.56
N TYR A 496 -14.88 -0.82 -14.85
CA TYR A 496 -13.48 -0.85 -14.39
C TYR A 496 -13.35 -1.10 -12.89
N LYS A 497 -14.42 -1.51 -12.21
CA LYS A 497 -14.37 -1.85 -10.77
C LYS A 497 -13.27 -2.88 -10.48
N GLY A 498 -12.44 -2.59 -9.47
CA GLY A 498 -11.26 -3.39 -9.14
C GLY A 498 -10.13 -3.36 -10.17
N GLY A 499 -10.27 -2.55 -11.23
CA GLY A 499 -9.26 -2.30 -12.26
C GLY A 499 -8.47 -1.02 -12.03
N THR A 500 -7.82 -0.52 -13.09
CA THR A 500 -6.95 0.66 -13.02
C THR A 500 -7.28 1.64 -14.14
N ILE A 501 -7.33 2.93 -13.81
CA ILE A 501 -7.40 4.02 -14.79
C ILE A 501 -6.10 4.82 -14.73
N THR A 502 -5.54 5.09 -15.92
CA THR A 502 -4.33 5.89 -16.10
C THR A 502 -4.68 7.15 -16.86
N ILE A 503 -4.32 8.31 -16.31
CA ILE A 503 -4.47 9.62 -16.92
C ILE A 503 -3.07 10.15 -17.23
N SER A 504 -2.74 10.31 -18.50
CA SER A 504 -1.44 10.82 -18.94
C SER A 504 -1.63 12.17 -19.61
N TYR A 505 -0.78 13.13 -19.28
CA TYR A 505 -0.80 14.47 -19.88
C TYR A 505 0.58 15.11 -19.77
N LYS A 506 0.73 16.30 -20.38
CA LYS A 506 1.95 17.11 -20.30
C LYS A 506 1.64 18.50 -19.77
N ALA A 507 2.61 19.08 -19.05
CA ALA A 507 2.59 20.49 -18.68
C ALA A 507 3.91 21.15 -19.04
N GLU A 508 3.86 22.33 -19.65
CA GLU A 508 5.04 23.09 -20.06
C GLU A 508 5.62 23.87 -18.89
N LEU A 509 6.91 23.70 -18.63
CA LEU A 509 7.61 24.42 -17.57
C LEU A 509 7.87 25.88 -17.98
N GLN A 510 7.31 26.82 -17.23
CA GLN A 510 7.24 28.24 -17.60
C GLN A 510 8.48 29.02 -17.17
N PRO A 511 8.75 30.20 -17.79
CA PRO A 511 9.83 31.10 -17.40
C PRO A 511 9.81 31.58 -15.94
N GLY A 512 8.64 31.54 -15.30
CA GLY A 512 8.43 31.87 -13.89
C GLY A 512 8.66 30.71 -12.93
N ALA A 513 9.11 29.57 -13.43
CA ALA A 513 9.35 28.38 -12.60
C ALA A 513 10.40 28.64 -11.53
N ASP A 514 10.19 28.10 -10.34
CA ASP A 514 11.09 28.16 -9.21
C ASP A 514 12.36 27.32 -9.47
N MET A 515 13.51 27.95 -9.21
CA MET A 515 14.83 27.33 -9.30
C MET A 515 15.47 27.18 -7.91
N ASN A 516 14.66 26.91 -6.91
CA ASN A 516 15.07 26.69 -5.53
C ASN A 516 14.86 25.23 -5.10
N THR A 517 15.18 24.91 -3.85
CA THR A 517 15.02 23.55 -3.29
C THR A 517 13.57 23.11 -3.16
N ALA A 518 12.60 24.02 -3.18
CA ALA A 518 11.19 23.67 -3.16
C ALA A 518 10.74 22.98 -4.46
N GLY A 519 11.35 23.36 -5.59
CA GLY A 519 10.95 22.89 -6.92
C GLY A 519 9.54 23.38 -7.30
N ASN A 520 9.03 22.88 -8.41
CA ASN A 520 7.73 23.23 -8.95
C ASN A 520 6.78 22.07 -8.75
N ILE A 521 5.89 22.24 -7.77
CA ILE A 521 4.99 21.17 -7.33
C ILE A 521 3.76 21.14 -8.25
N ASN A 522 3.45 19.94 -8.76
CA ASN A 522 2.21 19.65 -9.44
C ASN A 522 1.38 18.69 -8.60
N LYS A 523 0.21 19.16 -8.14
CA LYS A 523 -0.68 18.45 -7.22
C LYS A 523 -1.92 17.96 -7.93
N ALA A 524 -2.38 16.76 -7.56
CA ALA A 524 -3.65 16.22 -8.00
C ALA A 524 -4.45 15.67 -6.82
N ASP A 525 -5.78 15.68 -7.00
CA ASP A 525 -6.73 15.22 -6.00
C ASP A 525 -7.67 14.17 -6.61
N LEU A 526 -7.89 13.06 -5.91
CA LEU A 526 -8.98 12.14 -6.16
C LEU A 526 -10.08 12.34 -5.14
N LYS A 527 -11.29 12.70 -5.60
CA LYS A 527 -12.49 12.80 -4.77
C LYS A 527 -13.41 11.61 -5.01
N TYR A 528 -13.87 10.98 -3.93
CA TYR A 528 -14.79 9.86 -4.00
C TYR A 528 -15.76 9.86 -2.82
N SER A 529 -16.98 9.35 -3.04
CA SER A 529 -18.00 9.28 -1.99
C SER A 529 -17.51 8.51 -0.78
N ASN A 530 -17.82 9.00 0.41
CA ASN A 530 -17.45 8.33 1.67
C ASN A 530 -18.33 7.13 2.02
N LYS A 531 -19.47 6.97 1.34
CA LYS A 531 -20.40 5.84 1.51
C LYS A 531 -21.11 5.50 0.20
N THR A 532 -21.68 4.32 0.15
CA THR A 532 -22.53 3.88 -0.95
C THR A 532 -23.97 4.38 -0.79
N ASN A 533 -24.83 4.15 -1.80
CA ASN A 533 -26.26 4.44 -1.78
C ASN A 533 -26.64 5.91 -1.52
N ILE A 534 -25.82 6.85 -2.01
CA ILE A 534 -26.12 8.28 -1.97
C ILE A 534 -27.00 8.62 -3.18
N THR A 535 -28.18 9.21 -2.93
CA THR A 535 -29.15 9.59 -3.94
C THR A 535 -29.20 11.10 -4.20
N ALA A 536 -28.60 11.90 -3.33
CA ALA A 536 -28.58 13.36 -3.47
C ALA A 536 -27.23 13.95 -3.09
N GLU A 537 -26.77 14.97 -3.82
CA GLU A 537 -25.50 15.64 -3.61
C GLU A 537 -25.32 16.18 -2.17
N LYS A 538 -26.39 16.71 -1.57
CA LYS A 538 -26.37 17.22 -0.20
C LYS A 538 -25.99 16.18 0.86
N ASP A 539 -26.14 14.90 0.54
CA ASP A 539 -25.89 13.75 1.43
C ASP A 539 -24.50 13.14 1.21
N ASP A 540 -23.80 13.57 0.13
CA ASP A 540 -22.44 13.17 -0.16
C ASP A 540 -21.42 13.99 0.67
N ARG A 541 -20.45 13.31 1.24
CA ARG A 541 -19.35 13.88 2.01
C ARG A 541 -18.06 13.25 1.50
N PRO A 542 -17.64 13.60 0.26
CA PRO A 542 -16.54 12.90 -0.39
C PRO A 542 -15.24 13.03 0.40
N TYR A 543 -14.45 11.96 0.38
CA TYR A 543 -13.05 11.97 0.75
C TYR A 543 -12.21 12.58 -0.37
N ASP A 544 -11.09 13.22 0.01
CA ASP A 544 -10.07 13.72 -0.93
C ASP A 544 -8.74 13.04 -0.64
N ILE A 545 -8.15 12.38 -1.62
CA ILE A 545 -6.77 11.87 -1.58
C ILE A 545 -5.92 12.78 -2.45
N HIS A 546 -4.80 13.27 -1.90
CA HIS A 546 -3.85 14.12 -2.61
C HIS A 546 -2.59 13.35 -2.98
N ASP A 547 -2.02 13.63 -4.15
CA ASP A 547 -0.67 13.22 -4.49
C ASP A 547 0.02 14.28 -5.35
N GLU A 548 1.35 14.37 -5.25
CA GLU A 548 2.16 15.42 -5.87
C GLU A 548 3.36 14.83 -6.61
N ALA A 549 3.77 15.51 -7.68
CA ALA A 549 5.06 15.28 -8.33
C ALA A 549 5.79 16.59 -8.46
N VAL A 550 7.12 16.58 -8.37
CA VAL A 550 7.94 17.79 -8.33
C VAL A 550 8.88 17.84 -9.52
N VAL A 551 8.85 18.95 -10.26
CA VAL A 551 9.84 19.20 -11.30
C VAL A 551 10.84 20.25 -10.87
N TYR A 552 12.12 19.94 -11.05
CA TYR A 552 13.24 20.83 -10.77
C TYR A 552 13.80 21.42 -12.04
N THR A 553 14.36 22.62 -11.91
CA THR A 553 15.14 23.27 -12.95
C THR A 553 16.23 24.10 -12.27
N PHE A 554 17.37 24.21 -12.91
CA PHE A 554 18.57 24.72 -12.30
C PHE A 554 19.12 25.95 -13.01
N LYS A 555 20.20 26.52 -12.47
CA LYS A 555 20.90 27.67 -13.05
C LYS A 555 22.42 27.52 -12.98
N ILE A 556 23.11 28.16 -13.90
CA ILE A 556 24.54 28.31 -13.89
C ILE A 556 24.86 29.79 -13.72
N GLY A 557 25.55 30.14 -12.65
CA GLY A 557 26.04 31.48 -12.36
C GLY A 557 27.49 31.66 -12.82
N ILE A 558 27.81 32.82 -13.37
CA ILE A 558 29.15 33.22 -13.73
C ILE A 558 29.56 34.42 -12.89
N LYS A 559 30.72 34.35 -12.25
CA LYS A 559 31.44 35.47 -11.66
C LYS A 559 32.67 35.75 -12.50
N LYS A 560 32.62 36.85 -13.27
CA LYS A 560 33.67 37.23 -14.23
C LYS A 560 34.55 38.34 -13.66
N GLN A 561 35.83 38.09 -13.58
CA GLN A 561 36.80 39.10 -13.08
C GLN A 561 38.14 39.04 -13.82
N GLY A 562 38.88 40.12 -13.73
CA GLY A 562 40.29 40.18 -14.14
C GLY A 562 41.19 39.51 -13.13
N ASP A 563 42.44 39.25 -13.49
CA ASP A 563 43.47 38.73 -12.59
C ASP A 563 43.87 39.71 -11.45
N ASP A 564 43.45 40.98 -11.57
CA ASP A 564 43.55 42.01 -10.53
C ASP A 564 42.30 42.09 -9.62
N GLY A 565 41.35 41.18 -9.81
CA GLY A 565 40.08 41.13 -9.07
C GLY A 565 38.99 42.10 -9.56
N THR A 566 39.25 42.89 -10.61
CA THR A 566 38.29 43.81 -11.20
C THR A 566 37.14 43.04 -11.82
N LEU A 567 35.87 43.39 -11.47
CA LEU A 567 34.69 42.79 -12.07
C LEU A 567 34.57 43.26 -13.53
N LEU A 568 34.39 42.29 -14.44
CA LEU A 568 34.34 42.57 -15.90
C LEU A 568 32.90 42.58 -16.42
N THR A 569 32.44 43.72 -16.85
CA THR A 569 31.09 43.93 -17.45
C THR A 569 31.18 43.91 -18.97
N GLY A 570 30.22 43.31 -19.66
CA GLY A 570 30.11 43.23 -21.11
C GLY A 570 30.86 42.06 -21.74
N VAL A 571 31.42 41.19 -20.94
CA VAL A 571 32.02 39.93 -21.44
C VAL A 571 30.92 39.00 -21.91
N LYS A 572 31.10 38.41 -23.10
CA LYS A 572 30.12 37.53 -23.72
C LYS A 572 30.59 36.09 -23.67
N PHE A 573 29.63 35.21 -23.36
CA PHE A 573 29.78 33.76 -23.36
C PHE A 573 28.67 33.13 -24.18
N THR A 574 28.98 32.04 -24.87
CA THR A 574 27.95 31.10 -25.35
C THR A 574 27.98 29.84 -24.46
N LEU A 575 26.86 29.50 -23.87
CA LEU A 575 26.68 28.26 -23.16
C LEU A 575 26.31 27.14 -24.14
N TYR A 576 27.10 26.06 -24.13
CA TYR A 576 26.85 24.86 -24.93
C TYR A 576 26.47 23.71 -24.03
N LYS A 577 25.52 22.86 -24.50
CA LYS A 577 25.14 21.61 -23.87
C LYS A 577 25.56 20.44 -24.74
N LYS A 578 26.17 19.43 -24.13
CA LYS A 578 26.39 18.14 -24.78
C LYS A 578 25.06 17.40 -24.92
N TYR A 579 24.81 16.87 -26.12
CA TYR A 579 23.68 16.01 -26.35
C TYR A 579 23.87 14.65 -25.68
N ASP A 580 22.92 14.27 -24.85
CA ASP A 580 22.85 12.95 -24.23
C ASP A 580 21.84 12.09 -24.99
N THR A 581 22.30 10.99 -25.59
CA THR A 581 21.46 10.08 -26.35
C THR A 581 20.45 9.32 -25.49
N SER A 582 20.69 9.26 -24.18
CA SER A 582 19.73 8.69 -23.22
C SER A 582 18.58 9.64 -22.92
N ASP A 583 18.74 10.94 -23.21
CA ASP A 583 17.72 11.95 -23.00
C ASP A 583 16.64 11.87 -24.09
N LYS A 584 15.49 11.31 -23.75
CA LYS A 584 14.39 11.05 -24.68
C LYS A 584 13.49 12.26 -24.93
N THR A 585 13.63 13.34 -24.16
CA THR A 585 12.87 14.58 -24.38
C THR A 585 13.33 15.32 -25.61
N TYR A 586 14.60 15.17 -25.99
CA TYR A 586 15.18 15.82 -27.16
C TYR A 586 15.19 14.91 -28.38
N LYS A 587 14.04 14.48 -28.83
CA LYS A 587 13.93 13.71 -30.08
C LYS A 587 14.22 14.58 -31.28
N ALA A 588 14.99 14.05 -32.24
CA ALA A 588 15.10 14.61 -33.55
C ALA A 588 13.76 14.48 -34.30
N GLU A 589 13.33 15.52 -34.98
CA GLU A 589 12.02 15.58 -35.64
C GLU A 589 11.84 14.61 -36.82
N ASP A 590 12.92 14.07 -37.41
CA ASP A 590 12.82 13.34 -38.69
C ASP A 590 13.22 11.85 -38.65
N GLY A 591 13.61 11.32 -37.50
CA GLY A 591 13.84 9.88 -37.32
C GLY A 591 14.99 9.25 -38.08
N VAL A 592 15.73 9.98 -38.96
CA VAL A 592 16.77 9.42 -39.82
C VAL A 592 18.17 9.91 -39.44
N THR A 593 18.37 11.19 -39.17
CA THR A 593 19.64 11.72 -38.63
C THR A 593 19.38 13.01 -37.89
N ALA A 594 19.50 12.99 -36.57
CA ALA A 594 19.27 14.19 -35.79
C ALA A 594 20.25 15.31 -36.20
N VAL A 595 19.73 16.36 -36.82
CA VAL A 595 20.45 17.57 -37.16
C VAL A 595 20.46 18.60 -36.04
N GLY A 596 19.64 18.37 -34.99
CA GLY A 596 19.50 19.23 -33.83
C GLY A 596 18.56 18.68 -32.79
N VAL A 597 18.21 19.50 -31.79
CA VAL A 597 17.28 19.22 -30.72
C VAL A 597 16.30 20.36 -30.51
N VAL A 598 15.12 20.08 -29.97
CA VAL A 598 14.27 21.13 -29.38
C VAL A 598 14.70 21.29 -27.91
N PHE A 599 15.10 22.49 -27.54
CA PHE A 599 15.52 22.83 -26.18
C PHE A 599 14.99 24.20 -25.80
N LYS A 600 14.35 24.32 -24.66
CA LYS A 600 13.59 25.52 -24.23
C LYS A 600 12.62 25.97 -25.34
N ASP A 601 11.86 25.03 -25.91
CA ASP A 601 10.90 25.23 -26.99
C ASP A 601 11.49 25.85 -28.26
N VAL A 602 12.80 25.79 -28.44
CA VAL A 602 13.51 26.34 -29.64
C VAL A 602 14.31 25.23 -30.30
N GLN A 603 14.18 25.15 -31.63
CA GLN A 603 15.03 24.28 -32.46
C GLN A 603 16.49 24.74 -32.38
N LYS A 604 17.37 23.88 -31.89
CA LYS A 604 18.81 24.10 -31.74
C LYS A 604 19.58 23.14 -32.64
N PRO A 605 20.28 23.63 -33.67
CA PRO A 605 21.09 22.79 -34.55
C PRO A 605 22.31 22.25 -33.78
N PHE A 606 22.75 21.07 -34.13
CA PHE A 606 24.05 20.58 -33.67
C PHE A 606 25.19 21.30 -34.36
N LEU A 607 26.24 21.59 -33.65
CA LEU A 607 27.53 22.00 -34.23
C LEU A 607 28.10 20.87 -35.09
N SER A 608 28.77 21.24 -36.18
CA SER A 608 29.62 20.28 -36.89
C SER A 608 30.77 19.79 -36.01
N LYS A 609 31.36 18.66 -36.34
CA LYS A 609 32.53 18.13 -35.60
C LYS A 609 33.71 19.12 -35.59
N ASP A 610 33.94 19.81 -36.74
CA ASP A 610 34.99 20.79 -36.89
C ASP A 610 34.77 22.03 -36.02
N GLU A 611 33.54 22.51 -35.91
CA GLU A 611 33.15 23.63 -35.04
C GLU A 611 33.32 23.28 -33.58
N ALA A 612 32.80 22.12 -33.16
CA ALA A 612 32.90 21.66 -31.80
C ALA A 612 34.39 21.46 -31.38
N TYR A 613 35.21 20.95 -32.28
CA TYR A 613 36.67 20.84 -32.06
C TYR A 613 37.36 22.20 -31.97
N LYS A 614 37.10 23.12 -32.89
CA LYS A 614 37.69 24.50 -32.91
C LYS A 614 37.32 25.29 -31.66
N LEU A 615 36.12 25.07 -31.12
CA LEU A 615 35.64 25.69 -29.88
C LEU A 615 36.22 25.00 -28.62
N GLY A 616 36.95 23.89 -28.77
CA GLY A 616 37.50 23.10 -27.66
C GLY A 616 36.43 22.31 -26.90
N LEU A 617 35.21 22.20 -27.41
CA LEU A 617 34.15 21.41 -26.81
C LEU A 617 34.47 19.93 -26.88
N ASN A 618 35.06 19.48 -27.99
CA ASN A 618 35.60 18.15 -28.19
C ASN A 618 37.13 18.16 -28.09
N ALA A 619 37.71 17.22 -27.37
CA ALA A 619 39.16 17.08 -27.25
C ALA A 619 39.81 16.52 -28.53
N ALA A 620 39.08 15.74 -29.33
CA ALA A 620 39.52 15.14 -30.57
C ALA A 620 38.62 15.56 -31.73
N LYS A 621 39.22 15.73 -32.92
CA LYS A 621 38.53 16.17 -34.13
C LYS A 621 37.53 15.12 -34.65
N ASP A 622 37.76 13.88 -34.39
CA ASP A 622 36.93 12.73 -34.77
C ASP A 622 35.88 12.34 -33.72
N SER A 623 35.80 13.07 -32.61
CA SER A 623 34.80 12.83 -31.56
C SER A 623 33.39 12.75 -32.14
N THR A 624 32.61 11.81 -31.63
CA THR A 624 31.17 11.63 -31.97
C THR A 624 30.23 12.45 -31.08
N ASP A 625 30.78 13.14 -30.08
CA ASP A 625 29.99 13.97 -29.18
C ASP A 625 29.35 15.14 -29.96
N LYS A 626 28.05 15.29 -29.74
CA LYS A 626 27.26 16.36 -30.36
C LYS A 626 27.00 17.46 -29.34
N TRP A 627 27.15 18.71 -29.77
CA TRP A 627 26.95 19.90 -28.95
C TRP A 627 25.98 20.85 -29.66
N PHE A 628 25.21 21.59 -28.87
CA PHE A 628 24.33 22.67 -29.37
C PHE A 628 24.44 23.89 -28.46
N ALA A 629 24.22 25.07 -29.03
CA ALA A 629 24.21 26.33 -28.28
C ALA A 629 22.89 26.46 -27.51
N VAL A 630 22.98 26.65 -26.20
CA VAL A 630 21.83 26.85 -25.30
C VAL A 630 21.40 28.32 -25.37
N GLU A 631 22.28 29.21 -24.93
CA GLU A 631 22.02 30.67 -24.92
C GLU A 631 23.32 31.48 -24.88
N GLU A 632 23.24 32.78 -25.23
CA GLU A 632 24.31 33.75 -25.08
C GLU A 632 24.14 34.51 -23.77
N LEU A 633 25.23 34.68 -23.05
CA LEU A 633 25.29 35.37 -21.78
C LEU A 633 26.19 36.60 -21.88
N THR A 634 25.79 37.72 -21.31
CA THR A 634 26.59 38.93 -21.22
C THR A 634 26.72 39.35 -19.76
N THR A 635 27.95 39.53 -19.25
CA THR A 635 28.16 39.90 -17.85
C THR A 635 27.75 41.39 -17.60
N ARG A 636 27.11 41.58 -16.44
CA ARG A 636 26.85 42.89 -15.83
C ARG A 636 27.40 42.89 -14.40
N ASP A 637 28.20 43.88 -14.07
CA ASP A 637 28.90 43.95 -12.75
C ASP A 637 29.61 42.64 -12.41
N GLY A 638 30.23 42.04 -13.45
CA GLY A 638 30.94 40.78 -13.32
C GLY A 638 30.07 39.54 -13.22
N ALA A 639 28.77 39.63 -13.32
CA ALA A 639 27.84 38.48 -13.15
C ALA A 639 27.03 38.20 -14.43
N ALA A 640 26.78 36.94 -14.71
CA ALA A 640 25.80 36.47 -15.67
C ALA A 640 25.20 35.14 -15.17
N THR A 641 23.93 34.82 -15.58
CA THR A 641 23.28 33.61 -15.12
C THR A 641 22.45 33.01 -16.26
N ALA A 642 22.72 31.75 -16.56
CA ALA A 642 21.86 30.91 -17.38
C ALA A 642 20.83 30.24 -16.48
N LYS A 643 19.54 30.33 -16.83
CA LYS A 643 18.42 29.88 -16.01
C LYS A 643 17.61 28.81 -16.71
N GLY A 644 16.90 27.98 -15.93
CA GLY A 644 15.95 26.99 -16.44
C GLY A 644 16.66 25.85 -17.18
N LEU A 645 17.64 25.26 -16.54
CA LEU A 645 18.47 24.21 -17.12
C LEU A 645 18.27 22.89 -16.37
N PRO A 646 18.19 21.75 -17.07
CA PRO A 646 18.25 20.43 -16.44
C PRO A 646 19.70 20.02 -16.14
N ASN A 647 19.89 18.96 -15.38
CA ASN A 647 21.19 18.31 -15.25
C ASN A 647 21.80 17.96 -16.61
N GLY A 648 23.09 18.03 -16.71
CA GLY A 648 23.80 17.71 -17.96
C GLY A 648 25.23 18.25 -18.01
N THR A 649 25.91 17.90 -19.08
CA THR A 649 27.27 18.39 -19.37
C THR A 649 27.18 19.68 -20.14
N TYR A 650 27.72 20.75 -19.56
CA TYR A 650 27.73 22.08 -20.14
C TYR A 650 29.13 22.63 -20.22
N LYS A 651 29.38 23.49 -21.23
CA LYS A 651 30.63 24.25 -21.36
C LYS A 651 30.30 25.70 -21.77
N LEU A 652 31.06 26.64 -21.17
CA LEU A 652 31.04 28.05 -21.49
C LEU A 652 32.19 28.40 -22.42
N VAL A 653 31.91 28.98 -23.55
CA VAL A 653 32.90 29.52 -24.49
C VAL A 653 32.85 31.03 -24.43
N GLU A 654 33.91 31.69 -24.04
CA GLU A 654 34.03 33.13 -24.05
C GLU A 654 34.18 33.61 -25.51
N THR A 655 33.29 34.46 -25.97
CA THR A 655 33.28 34.93 -27.36
C THR A 655 33.74 36.38 -27.51
N GLU A 656 33.66 37.18 -26.44
CA GLU A 656 34.09 38.57 -26.40
C GLU A 656 34.52 38.94 -24.98
N THR A 657 35.63 39.68 -24.85
CA THR A 657 36.13 40.20 -23.57
C THR A 657 36.41 41.67 -23.60
N ASN A 658 36.72 42.27 -22.43
CA ASN A 658 37.04 43.69 -22.31
C ASN A 658 38.37 44.01 -22.91
N LYS A 659 38.48 45.24 -23.42
CA LYS A 659 39.75 45.76 -23.91
C LYS A 659 40.87 45.67 -22.86
N GLY A 660 42.00 45.14 -23.25
CA GLY A 660 43.16 44.95 -22.38
C GLY A 660 43.22 43.57 -21.70
N TYR A 661 42.18 42.72 -21.89
CA TYR A 661 42.16 41.35 -21.42
C TYR A 661 42.22 40.35 -22.54
N ASN A 662 42.81 39.21 -22.32
CA ASN A 662 42.87 38.10 -23.28
C ASN A 662 41.63 37.24 -23.14
N LEU A 663 41.11 36.77 -24.26
CA LEU A 663 40.10 35.69 -24.26
C LEU A 663 40.64 34.43 -23.61
N LEU A 664 39.77 33.66 -23.05
CA LEU A 664 40.12 32.31 -22.54
C LEU A 664 40.65 31.44 -23.69
N SER A 665 41.66 30.64 -23.41
CA SER A 665 42.28 29.72 -24.37
C SER A 665 41.43 28.50 -24.70
N GLY A 666 40.31 28.30 -23.99
CA GLY A 666 39.42 27.17 -24.17
C GLY A 666 38.12 27.33 -23.37
N PRO A 667 37.17 26.42 -23.53
CA PRO A 667 35.91 26.44 -22.81
C PRO A 667 36.10 26.14 -21.32
N VAL A 668 35.18 26.66 -20.53
CA VAL A 668 35.10 26.39 -19.07
C VAL A 668 33.99 25.37 -18.85
N ASP A 669 34.30 24.32 -18.09
CA ASP A 669 33.30 23.34 -17.69
C ASP A 669 32.29 23.98 -16.76
N ALA A 670 30.99 23.74 -17.07
CA ALA A 670 29.84 24.32 -16.38
C ALA A 670 28.77 23.25 -16.08
N ASN A 671 29.20 22.04 -15.78
CA ASN A 671 28.32 20.91 -15.62
C ASN A 671 27.32 21.12 -14.46
N LEU A 672 26.09 20.73 -14.71
CA LEU A 672 25.06 20.54 -13.69
C LEU A 672 24.94 19.05 -13.37
N SER A 673 25.25 18.68 -12.15
CA SER A 673 25.17 17.32 -11.64
C SER A 673 24.61 17.37 -10.22
N ILE A 674 23.38 17.85 -10.12
CA ILE A 674 22.69 18.07 -8.86
C ILE A 674 21.93 16.80 -8.53
N ASN A 675 22.28 16.13 -7.43
CA ASN A 675 21.56 14.98 -6.92
C ASN A 675 20.47 15.46 -5.96
N TYR A 676 19.28 15.00 -6.19
CA TYR A 676 18.11 15.29 -5.36
C TYR A 676 17.26 14.04 -5.21
N VAL A 677 16.61 13.92 -4.04
CA VAL A 677 15.62 12.88 -3.74
C VAL A 677 14.46 13.52 -3.01
N THR A 678 13.30 13.51 -3.63
CA THR A 678 12.07 14.01 -3.02
C THR A 678 11.36 12.88 -2.30
N THR A 679 11.20 13.02 -0.99
CA THR A 679 10.38 12.12 -0.19
C THR A 679 8.95 12.66 -0.08
N LYS A 680 7.99 11.74 -0.09
CA LYS A 680 6.58 12.04 0.17
C LYS A 680 6.17 11.54 1.54
N ASP A 681 5.20 12.20 2.13
CA ASP A 681 4.51 11.67 3.30
C ASP A 681 3.50 10.62 2.82
N SER A 682 3.78 9.36 3.13
CA SER A 682 2.88 8.25 2.81
C SER A 682 1.83 8.01 3.90
N THR A 683 1.91 8.71 5.04
CA THR A 683 0.91 8.59 6.09
C THR A 683 -0.37 9.31 5.69
N THR A 684 -1.48 8.59 5.77
CA THR A 684 -2.80 9.18 5.58
C THR A 684 -3.18 9.97 6.83
N SER A 685 -3.46 11.26 6.68
CA SER A 685 -3.96 12.15 7.75
C SER A 685 -5.41 12.52 7.47
N PHE A 686 -6.18 12.78 8.53
CA PHE A 686 -7.61 13.04 8.44
C PHE A 686 -7.96 14.33 9.22
N ASP A 687 -8.96 15.06 8.75
CA ASP A 687 -9.56 16.18 9.50
C ASP A 687 -10.52 15.67 10.61
N GLU A 688 -11.12 16.59 11.34
CA GLU A 688 -12.08 16.28 12.40
C GLU A 688 -13.33 15.56 11.88
N GLY A 689 -13.68 15.74 10.62
CA GLY A 689 -14.80 15.08 9.94
C GLY A 689 -14.45 13.67 9.40
N GLY A 690 -13.20 13.22 9.55
CA GLY A 690 -12.75 11.94 9.01
C GLY A 690 -12.40 11.99 7.51
N LYS A 691 -12.28 13.19 6.92
CA LYS A 691 -11.85 13.38 5.54
C LYS A 691 -10.33 13.27 5.45
N ILE A 692 -9.83 12.59 4.41
CA ILE A 692 -8.40 12.52 4.12
C ILE A 692 -7.92 13.89 3.66
N ILE A 693 -6.96 14.48 4.38
CA ILE A 693 -6.41 15.81 4.10
C ILE A 693 -4.96 15.77 3.68
N LYS A 694 -4.28 14.63 3.86
CA LYS A 694 -2.87 14.48 3.53
C LYS A 694 -2.55 13.05 3.11
N HIS A 695 -2.02 12.90 1.91
CA HIS A 695 -1.55 11.62 1.39
C HIS A 695 -0.66 11.90 0.17
N GLY A 696 0.54 11.33 0.14
CA GLY A 696 1.47 11.51 -0.98
C GLY A 696 2.03 12.93 -1.15
N GLU A 697 1.86 13.82 -0.16
CA GLU A 697 2.41 15.18 -0.21
C GLU A 697 3.94 15.17 -0.05
N LYS A 698 4.60 16.10 -0.75
CA LYS A 698 6.02 16.36 -0.58
C LYS A 698 6.34 16.63 0.90
N LYS A 699 7.20 15.84 1.48
CA LYS A 699 7.67 16.02 2.85
C LYS A 699 8.98 16.82 2.87
N GLU A 700 9.94 16.35 2.13
CA GLU A 700 11.24 17.00 2.02
C GLU A 700 11.94 16.61 0.71
N THR A 701 12.94 17.42 0.33
CA THR A 701 13.87 17.07 -0.73
C THR A 701 15.27 17.20 -0.17
N THR A 702 16.04 16.14 -0.27
CA THR A 702 17.47 16.17 0.05
C THR A 702 18.27 16.40 -1.22
N PHE A 703 19.24 17.31 -1.13
CA PHE A 703 20.22 17.58 -2.18
C PHE A 703 21.59 17.10 -1.72
N ASP A 704 22.37 16.49 -2.63
CA ASP A 704 23.70 15.99 -2.32
C ASP A 704 24.65 17.13 -1.94
N GLY A 705 25.46 16.89 -0.91
CA GLY A 705 26.57 17.76 -0.56
C GLY A 705 26.29 18.88 0.43
N SER A 706 25.33 18.76 1.32
CA SER A 706 25.09 19.67 2.45
C SER A 706 24.90 21.15 2.14
N LYS A 707 24.52 21.48 0.91
CA LYS A 707 24.29 22.86 0.49
C LYS A 707 22.97 22.92 -0.29
N ASP A 708 22.14 23.91 -0.01
CA ASP A 708 20.90 24.24 -0.69
C ASP A 708 21.12 24.67 -2.16
N TYR A 709 21.91 23.90 -2.91
CA TYR A 709 22.32 24.29 -4.25
C TYR A 709 21.40 23.72 -5.32
N VAL A 710 20.67 24.60 -5.92
CA VAL A 710 20.04 24.41 -7.20
C VAL A 710 20.77 25.17 -8.32
N TYR A 711 22.05 25.48 -8.12
CA TYR A 711 22.86 26.19 -9.09
C TYR A 711 24.36 25.87 -8.96
N ASN A 712 25.14 26.16 -10.01
CA ASN A 712 26.56 26.10 -10.03
C ASN A 712 27.12 27.52 -10.29
N ASP A 713 27.89 28.06 -9.36
CA ASP A 713 28.58 29.35 -9.49
C ASP A 713 30.03 29.16 -9.92
N ILE A 714 30.41 29.74 -11.06
CA ILE A 714 31.71 29.55 -11.67
C ILE A 714 32.44 30.89 -11.68
N THR A 715 33.57 30.95 -11.01
CA THR A 715 34.49 32.12 -11.09
C THR A 715 35.42 31.96 -12.28
N ILE A 716 35.33 32.90 -13.21
CA ILE A 716 36.14 32.93 -14.45
C ILE A 716 37.04 34.16 -14.45
N ILE A 717 38.36 33.95 -14.61
CA ILE A 717 39.38 34.99 -14.54
C ILE A 717 40.00 35.18 -15.90
N ASN A 718 39.99 36.42 -16.43
CA ASN A 718 40.80 36.81 -17.59
C ASN A 718 42.08 37.50 -17.15
N ARG A 719 43.14 37.21 -17.85
CA ARG A 719 44.44 37.84 -17.62
C ARG A 719 44.57 39.07 -18.51
N LYS A 720 45.17 40.12 -17.96
CA LYS A 720 45.54 41.30 -18.77
C LYS A 720 46.53 40.89 -19.83
N GLY A 721 46.33 41.44 -21.02
CA GLY A 721 47.28 41.38 -22.10
C GLY A 721 48.50 42.27 -21.81
N PHE A 722 49.58 42.05 -22.49
CA PHE A 722 50.70 42.98 -22.44
C PHE A 722 50.30 44.29 -23.12
N ASP A 723 50.42 45.40 -22.41
CA ASP A 723 50.31 46.72 -23.02
C ASP A 723 51.47 46.92 -23.98
N LEU A 724 51.17 47.02 -25.24
CA LEU A 724 52.23 47.46 -26.19
C LEU A 724 52.58 48.92 -25.85
N PRO A 725 53.86 49.22 -25.69
CA PRO A 725 54.22 50.57 -25.43
C PRO A 725 53.67 51.49 -26.54
N THR A 726 53.05 52.58 -26.15
CA THR A 726 52.59 53.60 -27.09
C THR A 726 53.79 54.10 -27.91
N THR A 727 53.80 53.84 -29.23
CA THR A 727 54.82 54.27 -30.15
C THR A 727 54.76 55.78 -30.23
N GLY A 728 55.68 56.48 -29.51
CA GLY A 728 55.76 57.94 -29.51
C GLY A 728 56.44 58.53 -28.29
N GLY A 729 56.90 57.74 -27.35
CA GLY A 729 57.61 58.19 -26.16
C GLY A 729 58.89 57.39 -25.89
N PHE A 730 59.61 57.67 -24.77
CA PHE A 730 60.88 57.09 -24.34
C PHE A 730 60.89 55.55 -24.41
N GLY A 731 59.72 54.89 -24.41
CA GLY A 731 59.58 53.44 -24.51
C GLY A 731 59.95 52.85 -25.86
N THR A 732 59.68 53.51 -26.97
CA THR A 732 60.08 53.05 -28.31
C THR A 732 61.58 53.09 -28.48
N LEU A 733 62.23 54.10 -27.90
CA LEU A 733 63.70 54.20 -27.90
C LEU A 733 64.32 53.11 -27.08
N LEU A 734 63.72 52.75 -25.93
CA LEU A 734 64.20 51.67 -25.06
C LEU A 734 64.07 50.29 -25.72
N PHE A 735 62.94 50.00 -26.35
CA PHE A 735 62.77 48.75 -27.08
C PHE A 735 63.58 48.66 -28.35
N SER A 736 63.80 49.79 -29.05
CA SER A 736 64.69 49.82 -30.18
C SER A 736 66.17 49.60 -29.73
N CYS A 737 66.54 50.16 -28.60
CA CYS A 737 67.89 49.93 -28.01
C CYS A 737 68.04 48.50 -27.53
N ILE A 738 67.06 47.94 -26.84
CA ILE A 738 67.09 46.51 -26.37
C ILE A 738 67.04 45.58 -27.59
N GLY A 739 66.21 45.85 -28.61
CA GLY A 739 66.18 45.10 -29.85
C GLY A 739 67.51 45.16 -30.60
N ALA A 740 68.14 46.33 -30.66
CA ALA A 740 69.42 46.49 -31.26
C ALA A 740 70.52 45.76 -30.48
N LEU A 741 70.51 45.81 -29.14
CA LEU A 741 71.43 45.05 -28.29
C LEU A 741 71.24 43.51 -28.43
N LEU A 742 70.03 43.02 -28.57
CA LEU A 742 69.75 41.60 -28.82
C LEU A 742 70.27 41.19 -30.22
N VAL A 743 70.12 42.04 -31.22
CA VAL A 743 70.66 41.79 -32.56
C VAL A 743 72.16 41.81 -32.56
N VAL A 744 72.81 42.80 -31.90
CA VAL A 744 74.28 42.87 -31.75
C VAL A 744 74.80 41.69 -30.92
N GLY A 745 74.12 41.38 -29.83
CA GLY A 745 74.44 40.20 -29.02
C GLY A 745 74.29 38.88 -29.79
N GLY A 746 73.19 38.75 -30.58
CA GLY A 746 72.94 37.58 -31.43
C GLY A 746 74.02 37.45 -32.54
N VAL A 747 74.36 38.56 -33.17
CA VAL A 747 75.45 38.59 -34.17
C VAL A 747 76.81 38.31 -33.51
N GLY A 748 77.05 38.82 -32.27
CA GLY A 748 78.22 38.50 -31.49
C GLY A 748 78.38 37.05 -31.19
N VAL A 749 77.26 36.38 -30.73
CA VAL A 749 77.24 34.94 -30.50
C VAL A 749 77.40 34.16 -31.80
N LEU A 750 76.81 34.58 -32.91
CA LEU A 750 77.00 33.94 -34.22
C LEU A 750 78.42 34.10 -34.77
N MET A 751 79.04 35.23 -34.51
CA MET A 751 80.50 35.44 -34.87
C MET A 751 81.41 34.64 -33.96
N SER A 752 81.07 34.51 -32.68
CA SER A 752 81.92 33.71 -31.73
C SER A 752 81.74 32.19 -32.03
N THR A 753 80.60 31.73 -32.46
CA THR A 753 80.39 30.34 -32.85
C THR A 753 81.02 30.01 -34.21
N LYS A 754 81.15 30.99 -35.13
CA LYS A 754 81.93 30.81 -36.38
C LYS A 754 83.49 30.80 -36.14
N LYS A 755 83.94 31.47 -35.10
CA LYS A 755 85.39 31.41 -34.76
C LYS A 755 85.82 30.11 -34.09
N LYS A 756 84.92 29.33 -33.53
CA LYS A 756 85.17 27.98 -32.95
C LYS A 756 85.12 26.83 -33.97
N LYS A 757 84.70 27.10 -35.22
CA LYS A 757 84.67 26.07 -36.30
C LYS A 757 85.86 26.22 -37.31
N GLY A 758 86.91 27.00 -36.98
CA GLY A 758 88.06 27.20 -37.84
C GLY A 758 89.34 26.81 -37.21
N ASN A 759 89.41 25.78 -36.35
CA ASN A 759 90.64 25.11 -35.98
C ASN A 759 90.33 23.71 -35.48
N THR A 760 90.19 22.81 -36.38
CA THR A 760 90.68 21.42 -36.42
C THR A 760 90.39 20.87 -37.82
#